data_0f7d6f163f657546f3e90d808afa2187
#
_entry.id   0f7d6f163f657546f3e90d808afa2187
#
_cell.length_a   1.000
_cell.length_b   1.000
_cell.length_c   1.000
_cell.angle_alpha   90.00
_cell.angle_beta   90.00
_cell.angle_gamma   90.00
#
_symmetry.space_group_name_H-M   'P 1'
#
loop_
_entity.id
_entity.type
_entity.pdbx_description
1 polymer ?
#
loop_
_entity_poly.entity_id
_entity_poly.type
_entity_poly.pdbx_seq_one_letter_code
_entity_poly.pdbx_strand_id
1 'polypeptide(L)'
;MGLKTKATTFHKLGYDYIKYFQKNPPAVANENLLHQTIKQFLKNDILHHDSALKSFVQFMACYLNIPEENDAFDSLGEKLDVKNGIDFETLKSKYYANTSGSRRISKNKLDTFSGERVKSVEELMIANFLFLNGVNYEYEKPYPHGDHMYRPDFYLTDYDIWLEHFGIDKHGRAKWLSEFQEKQYITNMHKKRAKHHLYRTKLLETYSWYNRDNILLDKLREMLEKSGVTFQPLSEQEIYDKIIKQDSSFGAEIISLITSFINLSKSRGLAANGLRKFMEDSETDDQFMNARRQLFLDFALPIIEKYNAVLSARGEIDFNDMINQAANLVRQKGITKVYDYIIIDEYQDISAARFKLITEIRQRSGARLVCVGDDWQSIYRFTGSDISLFSDFGKFVGEHEKLFIERTYRNSQQLIDISAKFIQQNPQQLAKNPKSTKELDYPVEFAAPDQNNASTVLVEQICQIVAEGGAEQHILLLGRHSFDLDYVICQRNNEGKVIKDQLREEVKKYNEATGALILAGFENVDIKFITVHKSKGLEADNVIILNLKNDLYGFPNKLTDDPIISLLLSAPEACRFAEERRLFYVALTRTRNKVYLLTPENESLFTKEIKRYSNYLIQGRYGESELVSCPWCKTGRLIIRQNSQTGKSFVGCSHYPHCSQSYNNVEILSKPILCPSCRSGFLVRRHGRYGEFLGCTNYPECKHTLQLSN
;
A
#
# COMPACT_ATOMS: atom_id res chain seq x y z
N MET A 1 -50.40 -15.15 1.35
CA MET A 1 -49.78 -15.44 2.69
C MET A 1 -48.64 -14.46 2.90
N GLY A 2 -48.75 -13.54 3.86
CA GLY A 2 -47.66 -12.63 4.20
C GLY A 2 -46.53 -13.38 4.89
N LEU A 3 -45.39 -13.50 4.26
CA LEU A 3 -44.18 -14.02 4.90
C LEU A 3 -43.82 -13.13 6.09
N LYS A 4 -43.79 -13.68 7.32
CA LYS A 4 -43.28 -12.98 8.49
C LYS A 4 -41.76 -12.99 8.49
N THR A 5 -41.15 -12.17 7.62
CA THR A 5 -39.69 -11.99 7.56
C THR A 5 -39.28 -10.81 8.47
N LYS A 6 -38.23 -11.00 9.28
CA LYS A 6 -37.60 -9.92 10.06
C LYS A 6 -36.18 -9.72 9.54
N ALA A 7 -35.95 -8.62 8.81
CA ALA A 7 -34.60 -8.21 8.45
C ALA A 7 -33.84 -7.72 9.70
N THR A 8 -32.59 -8.12 9.83
CA THR A 8 -31.72 -7.74 10.95
C THR A 8 -30.25 -7.73 10.50
N THR A 9 -29.41 -6.98 11.18
CA THR A 9 -27.96 -7.06 10.99
C THR A 9 -27.38 -8.18 11.85
N PHE A 10 -26.19 -8.69 11.48
CA PHE A 10 -25.49 -9.71 12.30
C PHE A 10 -25.28 -9.26 13.74
N HIS A 11 -24.87 -8.01 13.96
CA HIS A 11 -24.64 -7.48 15.30
C HIS A 11 -25.93 -7.41 16.11
N LYS A 12 -27.02 -6.95 15.52
CA LYS A 12 -28.31 -6.91 16.20
C LYS A 12 -28.79 -8.32 16.52
N LEU A 13 -28.66 -9.27 15.61
CA LEU A 13 -28.99 -10.67 15.83
C LEU A 13 -28.15 -11.24 17.00
N GLY A 14 -26.84 -11.01 16.98
CA GLY A 14 -25.93 -11.44 18.06
C GLY A 14 -26.32 -10.86 19.40
N TYR A 15 -26.59 -9.55 19.44
CA TYR A 15 -26.98 -8.88 20.67
C TYR A 15 -28.36 -9.31 21.20
N ASP A 16 -29.32 -9.63 20.31
CA ASP A 16 -30.62 -10.18 20.69
C ASP A 16 -30.47 -11.55 21.39
N TYR A 17 -29.54 -12.42 20.92
CA TYR A 17 -29.20 -13.67 21.58
C TYR A 17 -28.57 -13.44 22.98
N ILE A 18 -27.64 -12.50 23.09
CA ILE A 18 -26.98 -12.15 24.35
C ILE A 18 -28.03 -11.68 25.36
N LYS A 19 -28.93 -10.76 24.98
CA LYS A 19 -30.01 -10.26 25.82
C LYS A 19 -30.96 -11.34 26.28
N TYR A 20 -31.24 -12.31 25.43
CA TYR A 20 -32.15 -13.39 25.80
C TYR A 20 -31.55 -14.35 26.86
N PHE A 21 -30.25 -14.69 26.69
CA PHE A 21 -29.61 -15.69 27.56
C PHE A 21 -28.95 -15.12 28.81
N GLN A 22 -28.80 -13.81 28.90
CA GLN A 22 -28.15 -13.14 30.05
C GLN A 22 -29.11 -12.18 30.74
N LYS A 23 -29.20 -12.26 32.04
CA LYS A 23 -30.05 -11.35 32.86
C LYS A 23 -29.57 -9.90 32.77
N ASN A 24 -28.24 -9.70 32.75
CA ASN A 24 -27.59 -8.41 32.67
C ASN A 24 -26.70 -8.42 31.41
N PRO A 25 -27.24 -8.09 30.23
CA PRO A 25 -26.46 -8.05 29.00
C PRO A 25 -25.46 -6.90 29.06
N PRO A 26 -24.22 -7.09 28.55
CA PRO A 26 -23.22 -6.04 28.52
C PRO A 26 -23.66 -4.88 27.63
N ALA A 27 -23.24 -3.66 27.95
CA ALA A 27 -23.42 -2.50 27.08
C ALA A 27 -22.47 -2.58 25.88
N VAL A 28 -22.78 -1.85 24.80
CA VAL A 28 -21.87 -1.79 23.64
C VAL A 28 -20.79 -0.77 23.92
N ALA A 29 -19.53 -1.17 23.80
CA ALA A 29 -18.39 -0.32 24.02
C ALA A 29 -18.28 0.78 22.96
N ASN A 30 -17.71 1.92 23.35
CA ASN A 30 -17.38 3.00 22.42
C ASN A 30 -16.31 2.54 21.43
N GLU A 31 -16.45 2.89 20.14
CA GLU A 31 -15.52 2.51 19.07
C GLU A 31 -14.07 2.96 19.33
N ASN A 32 -13.88 4.06 20.07
CA ASN A 32 -12.55 4.58 20.42
C ASN A 32 -11.93 3.87 21.63
N LEU A 33 -12.64 3.01 22.36
CA LEU A 33 -12.15 2.41 23.59
C LEU A 33 -10.88 1.57 23.38
N LEU A 34 -10.84 0.78 22.31
CA LEU A 34 -9.65 -0.01 21.96
C LEU A 34 -8.43 0.90 21.74
N HIS A 35 -8.59 1.94 20.93
CA HIS A 35 -7.52 2.89 20.64
C HIS A 35 -7.02 3.61 21.91
N GLN A 36 -7.93 4.02 22.77
CA GLN A 36 -7.61 4.63 24.07
C GLN A 36 -6.86 3.65 24.98
N THR A 37 -7.31 2.39 25.05
CA THR A 37 -6.67 1.36 25.86
C THR A 37 -5.25 1.07 25.39
N ILE A 38 -5.03 0.96 24.07
CA ILE A 38 -3.69 0.77 23.49
C ILE A 38 -2.79 1.95 23.88
N LYS A 39 -3.27 3.19 23.69
CA LYS A 39 -2.50 4.39 24.06
C LYS A 39 -2.14 4.41 25.52
N GLN A 40 -3.08 4.10 26.40
CA GLN A 40 -2.86 4.07 27.85
C GLN A 40 -1.86 2.98 28.23
N PHE A 41 -2.00 1.78 27.67
CA PHE A 41 -1.05 0.70 27.91
C PHE A 41 0.37 1.07 27.49
N LEU A 42 0.53 1.54 26.25
CA LEU A 42 1.83 1.98 25.75
C LEU A 42 2.39 3.19 26.51
N LYS A 43 1.57 4.04 27.09
CA LYS A 43 2.04 5.21 27.87
C LYS A 43 2.45 4.89 29.29
N ASN A 44 1.75 3.99 29.95
CA ASN A 44 1.88 3.77 31.40
C ASN A 44 2.13 2.30 31.76
N ASP A 45 1.31 1.37 31.27
CA ASP A 45 1.26 0.00 31.78
C ASP A 45 2.47 -0.82 31.29
N ILE A 46 2.98 -0.57 30.08
CA ILE A 46 4.10 -1.31 29.49
C ILE A 46 5.38 -1.22 30.32
N LEU A 47 5.56 -0.11 31.06
CA LEU A 47 6.71 0.12 31.94
C LEU A 47 6.76 -0.86 33.14
N HIS A 48 5.66 -1.54 33.41
CA HIS A 48 5.55 -2.56 34.47
C HIS A 48 5.62 -3.99 33.90
N HIS A 49 5.92 -4.14 32.61
CA HIS A 49 6.02 -5.41 31.89
C HIS A 49 7.38 -5.53 31.19
N ASP A 50 8.43 -5.89 31.90
CA ASP A 50 9.81 -5.90 31.41
C ASP A 50 9.99 -6.62 30.06
N SER A 51 9.41 -7.80 29.92
CA SER A 51 9.52 -8.57 28.66
C SER A 51 8.81 -7.87 27.50
N ALA A 52 7.62 -7.30 27.75
CA ALA A 52 6.86 -6.58 26.72
C ALA A 52 7.55 -5.28 26.35
N LEU A 53 8.12 -4.56 27.32
CA LEU A 53 8.90 -3.33 27.08
C LEU A 53 10.12 -3.63 26.22
N LYS A 54 10.90 -4.66 26.56
CA LYS A 54 12.08 -5.07 25.81
C LYS A 54 11.72 -5.44 24.38
N SER A 55 10.70 -6.29 24.18
CA SER A 55 10.24 -6.70 22.85
C SER A 55 9.69 -5.51 22.06
N PHE A 56 8.99 -4.58 22.70
CA PHE A 56 8.50 -3.35 22.09
C PHE A 56 9.66 -2.46 21.59
N VAL A 57 10.64 -2.20 22.44
CA VAL A 57 11.83 -1.39 22.08
C VAL A 57 12.57 -2.03 20.91
N GLN A 58 12.84 -3.34 20.96
CA GLN A 58 13.51 -4.06 19.88
C GLN A 58 12.70 -4.05 18.60
N PHE A 59 11.39 -4.24 18.68
CA PHE A 59 10.49 -4.15 17.53
C PHE A 59 10.55 -2.77 16.88
N MET A 60 10.44 -1.71 17.67
CA MET A 60 10.47 -0.33 17.18
C MET A 60 11.82 0.03 16.55
N ALA A 61 12.92 -0.43 17.14
CA ALA A 61 14.28 -0.13 16.67
C ALA A 61 14.62 -0.81 15.36
N CYS A 62 14.27 -2.10 15.21
CA CYS A 62 14.82 -2.95 14.16
C CYS A 62 13.76 -3.66 13.29
N TYR A 63 12.54 -3.84 13.77
CA TYR A 63 11.53 -4.68 13.14
C TYR A 63 10.25 -3.94 12.75
N LEU A 64 10.09 -2.67 13.08
CA LEU A 64 8.94 -1.87 12.65
C LEU A 64 8.91 -1.74 11.13
N ASN A 65 10.07 -1.45 10.54
CA ASN A 65 10.23 -1.39 9.09
C ASN A 65 10.65 -2.76 8.56
N ILE A 66 10.07 -3.17 7.45
CA ILE A 66 10.38 -4.45 6.80
C ILE A 66 11.27 -4.13 5.60
N PRO A 67 12.33 -4.94 5.35
CA PRO A 67 13.09 -4.85 4.12
C PRO A 67 12.14 -4.96 2.93
N GLU A 68 12.26 -4.03 1.99
CA GLU A 68 11.32 -3.96 0.87
C GLU A 68 11.58 -5.10 -0.11
N GLU A 69 10.59 -5.97 -0.31
CA GLU A 69 10.53 -6.83 -1.49
C GLU A 69 10.12 -5.97 -2.68
N ASN A 70 10.90 -6.07 -3.77
CA ASN A 70 10.70 -5.23 -4.95
C ASN A 70 9.51 -5.68 -5.82
N ASP A 71 8.74 -6.67 -5.39
CA ASP A 71 7.69 -7.31 -6.18
C ASP A 71 6.45 -6.43 -6.43
N ALA A 72 6.26 -5.36 -5.65
CA ALA A 72 5.15 -4.43 -5.85
C ALA A 72 5.35 -3.47 -7.03
N PHE A 73 6.57 -3.35 -7.55
CA PHE A 73 6.95 -2.44 -8.63
C PHE A 73 7.55 -3.20 -9.80
N ASP A 74 7.19 -2.79 -11.02
CA ASP A 74 7.72 -3.41 -12.24
C ASP A 74 9.19 -3.06 -12.49
N SER A 75 9.70 -2.01 -11.82
CA SER A 75 11.11 -1.58 -11.92
C SER A 75 11.53 -0.72 -10.74
N LEU A 76 12.85 -0.66 -10.48
CA LEU A 76 13.44 0.25 -9.48
C LEU A 76 13.05 1.71 -9.74
N GLY A 77 12.91 2.11 -10.99
CA GLY A 77 12.54 3.46 -11.32
C GLY A 77 11.09 3.79 -10.99
N GLU A 78 10.15 2.87 -11.21
CA GLU A 78 8.78 3.05 -10.77
C GLU A 78 8.70 3.24 -9.24
N LYS A 79 9.51 2.47 -8.50
CA LYS A 79 9.66 2.62 -7.06
C LYS A 79 10.18 4.01 -6.67
N LEU A 80 11.16 4.54 -7.41
CA LEU A 80 11.75 5.86 -7.16
C LEU A 80 10.83 7.01 -7.56
N ASP A 81 10.07 6.90 -8.68
CA ASP A 81 9.03 7.86 -9.09
C ASP A 81 8.00 8.06 -8.00
N VAL A 82 7.53 6.94 -7.48
CA VAL A 82 6.58 6.90 -6.39
C VAL A 82 7.17 7.57 -5.14
N LYS A 83 8.42 7.27 -4.81
CA LYS A 83 9.11 7.86 -3.66
C LYS A 83 9.28 9.37 -3.76
N ASN A 84 9.57 9.90 -4.93
CA ASN A 84 9.84 11.33 -5.14
C ASN A 84 8.57 12.17 -5.34
N GLY A 85 7.47 11.57 -5.77
CA GLY A 85 6.22 12.27 -6.12
C GLY A 85 5.22 12.45 -4.96
N ILE A 86 5.52 11.95 -3.75
CA ILE A 86 4.53 11.89 -2.66
C ILE A 86 4.86 12.88 -1.55
N ASP A 87 3.88 13.74 -1.20
CA ASP A 87 3.87 14.48 0.06
C ASP A 87 3.38 13.56 1.20
N PHE A 88 4.34 12.86 1.81
CA PHE A 88 4.07 11.85 2.84
C PHE A 88 3.41 12.38 4.09
N GLU A 89 3.73 13.57 4.54
CA GLU A 89 3.16 14.12 5.78
C GLU A 89 1.67 14.41 5.61
N THR A 90 1.29 14.97 4.46
CA THR A 90 -0.10 15.20 4.12
C THR A 90 -0.88 13.89 3.94
N LEU A 91 -0.30 12.91 3.26
CA LEU A 91 -0.91 11.60 3.04
C LEU A 91 -1.04 10.80 4.34
N LYS A 92 -0.02 10.84 5.18
CA LYS A 92 0.05 10.14 6.46
C LYS A 92 -1.06 10.59 7.41
N SER A 93 -1.22 11.89 7.61
CA SER A 93 -2.25 12.44 8.52
C SER A 93 -3.68 12.06 8.09
N LYS A 94 -3.97 12.09 6.79
CA LYS A 94 -5.27 11.68 6.23
C LYS A 94 -5.49 10.18 6.20
N TYR A 95 -4.46 9.39 5.94
CA TYR A 95 -4.55 7.95 5.93
C TYR A 95 -4.93 7.41 7.32
N TYR A 96 -4.27 7.87 8.38
CA TYR A 96 -4.59 7.46 9.74
C TYR A 96 -5.96 7.94 10.23
N ALA A 97 -6.47 9.04 9.73
CA ALA A 97 -7.81 9.53 10.07
C ALA A 97 -8.94 8.71 9.43
N ASN A 98 -8.69 8.04 8.30
CA ASN A 98 -9.74 7.45 7.46
C ASN A 98 -9.66 5.93 7.24
N THR A 99 -8.60 5.26 7.69
CA THR A 99 -8.45 3.81 7.51
C THR A 99 -8.33 3.10 8.83
N SER A 100 -9.29 2.24 9.12
CA SER A 100 -9.21 1.23 10.16
C SER A 100 -8.36 0.01 9.74
N GLY A 101 -7.69 0.10 8.60
CA GLY A 101 -6.86 -0.97 8.06
C GLY A 101 -5.37 -0.63 8.17
N SER A 102 -4.58 -1.56 8.67
CA SER A 102 -3.13 -1.44 8.83
C SER A 102 -2.41 -1.68 7.50
N ARG A 103 -2.68 -0.87 6.49
CA ARG A 103 -1.86 -0.88 5.29
C ARG A 103 -0.55 -0.17 5.56
N ARG A 104 0.54 -0.87 5.30
CA ARG A 104 1.88 -0.32 5.46
C ARG A 104 2.06 0.86 4.50
N ILE A 105 2.30 2.04 5.06
CA ILE A 105 2.85 3.16 4.31
C ILE A 105 4.35 2.91 4.24
N SER A 106 4.87 2.56 3.06
CA SER A 106 6.32 2.54 2.87
C SER A 106 6.86 3.92 3.22
N LYS A 107 7.58 4.01 4.32
CA LYS A 107 8.20 5.26 4.74
C LYS A 107 9.33 5.58 3.77
N ASN A 108 9.22 6.68 3.05
CA ASN A 108 10.38 7.26 2.37
C ASN A 108 11.40 7.88 3.33
N LYS A 109 11.04 7.95 4.61
CA LYS A 109 11.87 8.51 5.65
C LYS A 109 12.21 7.41 6.63
N LEU A 110 13.34 6.77 6.40
CA LEU A 110 13.96 5.89 7.38
C LEU A 110 14.74 6.77 8.35
N ASP A 111 14.02 7.43 9.28
CA ASP A 111 14.63 8.26 10.29
C ASP A 111 15.13 7.39 11.45
N THR A 112 16.39 7.53 11.83
CA THR A 112 17.02 6.78 12.92
C THR A 112 16.62 7.35 14.29
N PHE A 113 16.94 6.65 15.37
CA PHE A 113 16.73 7.18 16.73
C PHE A 113 17.61 8.39 17.05
N SER A 114 18.71 8.58 16.34
CA SER A 114 19.55 9.78 16.41
C SER A 114 19.03 10.95 15.55
N GLY A 115 18.03 10.71 14.69
CA GLY A 115 17.36 11.74 13.90
C GLY A 115 17.90 11.87 12.46
N GLU A 116 18.84 11.04 12.05
CA GLU A 116 19.36 11.01 10.68
C GLU A 116 18.43 10.21 9.76
N ARG A 117 18.52 10.52 8.48
CA ARG A 117 17.79 9.79 7.43
C ARG A 117 18.72 8.87 6.68
N VAL A 118 18.39 7.58 6.68
CA VAL A 118 19.15 6.54 5.98
C VAL A 118 18.41 6.03 4.75
N LYS A 119 19.11 5.27 3.90
CA LYS A 119 18.62 4.87 2.56
C LYS A 119 17.95 3.49 2.55
N SER A 120 18.29 2.61 3.47
CA SER A 120 17.73 1.25 3.55
C SER A 120 17.31 0.88 4.96
N VAL A 121 16.47 -0.16 5.08
CA VAL A 121 16.03 -0.69 6.39
C VAL A 121 17.22 -1.29 7.13
N GLU A 122 18.13 -1.94 6.41
CA GLU A 122 19.34 -2.51 7.01
C GLU A 122 20.27 -1.43 7.56
N GLU A 123 20.43 -0.30 6.85
CA GLU A 123 21.15 0.87 7.37
C GLU A 123 20.45 1.45 8.61
N LEU A 124 19.10 1.48 8.64
CA LEU A 124 18.35 1.89 9.82
C LEU A 124 18.63 0.97 11.02
N MET A 125 18.62 -0.34 10.80
CA MET A 125 18.93 -1.32 11.86
C MET A 125 20.35 -1.15 12.40
N ILE A 126 21.32 -0.94 11.51
CA ILE A 126 22.72 -0.70 11.87
C ILE A 126 22.85 0.59 12.68
N ALA A 127 22.27 1.70 12.19
CA ALA A 127 22.29 3.00 12.86
C ALA A 127 21.68 2.93 14.27
N ASN A 128 20.48 2.33 14.38
CA ASN A 128 19.81 2.16 15.66
C ASN A 128 20.60 1.23 16.60
N PHE A 129 21.20 0.16 16.07
CA PHE A 129 22.06 -0.72 16.87
C PHE A 129 23.25 0.02 17.44
N LEU A 130 23.96 0.83 16.64
CA LEU A 130 25.10 1.61 17.09
C LEU A 130 24.67 2.60 18.18
N PHE A 131 23.58 3.35 17.93
CA PHE A 131 23.03 4.30 18.87
C PHE A 131 22.62 3.65 20.21
N LEU A 132 21.88 2.54 20.16
CA LEU A 132 21.41 1.82 21.36
C LEU A 132 22.54 1.24 22.21
N ASN A 133 23.68 0.97 21.59
CA ASN A 133 24.88 0.44 22.25
C ASN A 133 25.92 1.54 22.57
N GLY A 134 25.58 2.81 22.45
CA GLY A 134 26.43 3.95 22.80
C GLY A 134 27.67 4.10 21.91
N VAL A 135 27.59 3.64 20.65
CA VAL A 135 28.67 3.78 19.67
C VAL A 135 28.42 5.02 18.82
N ASN A 136 29.31 6.01 18.90
CA ASN A 136 29.22 7.23 18.13
C ASN A 136 29.56 6.98 16.65
N TYR A 137 28.74 7.52 15.74
CA TYR A 137 28.96 7.39 14.31
C TYR A 137 28.56 8.66 13.55
N GLU A 138 29.09 8.84 12.34
CA GLU A 138 28.63 9.80 11.34
C GLU A 138 28.13 9.03 10.11
N TYR A 139 26.90 9.32 9.68
CA TYR A 139 26.30 8.72 8.50
C TYR A 139 26.76 9.43 7.22
N GLU A 140 27.17 8.68 6.18
CA GLU A 140 27.65 9.19 4.89
C GLU A 140 28.75 10.27 4.99
N LYS A 141 29.65 10.14 5.96
CA LYS A 141 30.81 11.02 6.04
C LYS A 141 31.65 10.96 4.77
N PRO A 142 32.05 12.11 4.16
CA PRO A 142 32.95 12.10 3.01
C PRO A 142 34.26 11.39 3.34
N TYR A 143 34.64 10.41 2.51
CA TYR A 143 35.91 9.70 2.70
C TYR A 143 37.09 10.65 2.42
N PRO A 144 38.04 10.79 3.35
CA PRO A 144 39.06 11.84 3.26
C PRO A 144 40.14 11.62 2.20
N HIS A 145 40.22 10.41 1.63
CA HIS A 145 41.26 10.04 0.69
C HIS A 145 40.75 9.77 -0.72
N GLY A 146 41.40 10.30 -1.72
CA GLY A 146 41.06 10.08 -3.14
C GLY A 146 39.92 10.96 -3.62
N ASP A 147 38.94 10.35 -4.30
CA ASP A 147 37.79 11.06 -4.84
C ASP A 147 36.81 11.43 -3.72
N HIS A 148 36.60 12.72 -3.50
CA HIS A 148 35.67 13.25 -2.48
C HIS A 148 34.18 12.88 -2.70
N MET A 149 33.84 12.25 -3.79
CA MET A 149 32.48 11.77 -4.08
C MET A 149 32.12 10.47 -3.35
N TYR A 150 33.11 9.75 -2.79
CA TYR A 150 32.87 8.53 -2.05
C TYR A 150 32.47 8.83 -0.61
N ARG A 151 31.35 8.29 -0.19
CA ARG A 151 30.79 8.38 1.15
C ARG A 151 30.39 6.98 1.61
N PRO A 152 31.19 6.35 2.49
CA PRO A 152 30.79 5.12 3.16
C PRO A 152 29.53 5.31 3.98
N ASP A 153 28.77 4.23 4.23
CA ASP A 153 27.49 4.34 4.93
C ASP A 153 27.68 4.85 6.37
N PHE A 154 28.67 4.36 7.11
CA PHE A 154 28.95 4.81 8.46
C PHE A 154 30.45 4.98 8.73
N TYR A 155 30.77 5.96 9.57
CA TYR A 155 32.08 6.16 10.15
C TYR A 155 31.99 6.19 11.68
N LEU A 156 32.63 5.24 12.35
CA LEU A 156 32.68 5.18 13.82
C LEU A 156 33.75 6.10 14.35
N THR A 157 33.33 7.24 14.90
CA THR A 157 34.23 8.38 15.21
C THR A 157 35.27 8.05 16.26
N ASP A 158 34.95 7.23 17.27
CA ASP A 158 35.82 6.94 18.40
C ASP A 158 36.85 5.83 18.10
N TYR A 159 36.68 5.12 16.98
CA TYR A 159 37.45 3.93 16.65
C TYR A 159 38.17 3.99 15.29
N ASP A 160 37.94 5.05 14.50
CA ASP A 160 38.44 5.20 13.12
C ASP A 160 38.10 3.98 12.24
N ILE A 161 36.85 3.54 12.33
CA ILE A 161 36.33 2.40 11.57
C ILE A 161 35.28 2.88 10.58
N TRP A 162 35.43 2.47 9.33
CA TRP A 162 34.45 2.65 8.27
C TRP A 162 33.59 1.39 8.14
N LEU A 163 32.28 1.54 7.86
CA LEU A 163 31.37 0.45 7.69
C LEU A 163 30.52 0.67 6.44
N GLU A 164 30.40 -0.35 5.63
CA GLU A 164 29.57 -0.40 4.41
C GLU A 164 28.57 -1.54 4.49
N HIS A 165 27.35 -1.25 4.03
CA HIS A 165 26.31 -2.27 3.87
C HIS A 165 26.08 -2.57 2.40
N PHE A 166 26.24 -3.81 1.99
CA PHE A 166 26.11 -4.23 0.59
C PHE A 166 24.84 -5.05 0.36
N GLY A 167 24.03 -4.63 -0.63
CA GLY A 167 22.78 -5.28 -1.05
C GLY A 167 23.02 -6.54 -1.90
N ILE A 168 23.74 -7.54 -1.37
CA ILE A 168 24.02 -8.78 -2.08
C ILE A 168 23.50 -10.02 -1.33
N ASP A 169 23.26 -11.12 -2.09
CA ASP A 169 22.89 -12.41 -1.56
C ASP A 169 24.12 -13.22 -1.12
N LYS A 170 23.91 -14.44 -0.55
CA LYS A 170 24.97 -15.37 -0.11
C LYS A 170 25.96 -15.75 -1.21
N HIS A 171 25.58 -15.60 -2.47
CA HIS A 171 26.42 -15.91 -3.63
C HIS A 171 27.11 -14.67 -4.19
N GLY A 172 27.01 -13.52 -3.50
CA GLY A 172 27.59 -12.26 -3.92
C GLY A 172 26.84 -11.61 -5.10
N ARG A 173 25.56 -11.97 -5.32
CA ARG A 173 24.73 -11.51 -6.42
C ARG A 173 23.76 -10.43 -5.94
N ALA A 174 23.54 -9.42 -6.77
CA ALA A 174 22.54 -8.36 -6.57
C ALA A 174 21.36 -8.58 -7.51
N LYS A 175 20.57 -9.64 -7.28
CA LYS A 175 19.47 -10.09 -8.18
C LYS A 175 18.37 -9.06 -8.40
N TRP A 176 18.28 -8.06 -7.55
CA TRP A 176 17.36 -6.93 -7.69
C TRP A 176 17.76 -5.94 -8.79
N LEU A 177 18.96 -6.11 -9.38
CA LEU A 177 19.48 -5.34 -10.50
C LEU A 177 19.42 -6.12 -11.82
N SER A 178 19.43 -5.42 -12.95
CA SER A 178 19.67 -6.06 -14.24
C SER A 178 21.12 -6.59 -14.31
N GLU A 179 21.39 -7.57 -15.16
CA GLU A 179 22.72 -8.20 -15.27
C GLU A 179 23.86 -7.19 -15.49
N PHE A 180 23.60 -6.13 -16.29
CA PHE A 180 24.56 -5.05 -16.52
C PHE A 180 24.78 -4.20 -15.27
N GLN A 181 23.70 -3.83 -14.61
CA GLN A 181 23.72 -3.04 -13.36
C GLN A 181 24.40 -3.81 -12.23
N GLU A 182 24.15 -5.10 -12.13
CA GLU A 182 24.79 -5.97 -11.16
C GLU A 182 26.30 -5.98 -11.34
N LYS A 183 26.81 -6.15 -12.58
CA LYS A 183 28.24 -6.07 -12.87
C LYS A 183 28.86 -4.75 -12.44
N GLN A 184 28.19 -3.62 -12.69
CA GLN A 184 28.65 -2.31 -12.23
C GLN A 184 28.66 -2.20 -10.70
N TYR A 185 27.60 -2.69 -10.04
CA TYR A 185 27.49 -2.66 -8.59
C TYR A 185 28.63 -3.44 -7.94
N ILE A 186 28.87 -4.67 -8.39
CA ILE A 186 29.95 -5.53 -7.90
C ILE A 186 31.33 -4.90 -8.19
N THR A 187 31.51 -4.31 -9.37
CA THR A 187 32.75 -3.59 -9.71
C THR A 187 32.99 -2.42 -8.75
N ASN A 188 31.95 -1.65 -8.43
CA ASN A 188 32.06 -0.52 -7.50
C ASN A 188 32.34 -0.99 -6.07
N MET A 189 31.76 -2.10 -5.64
CA MET A 189 32.07 -2.74 -4.35
C MET A 189 33.57 -3.09 -4.26
N HIS A 190 34.14 -3.71 -5.30
CA HIS A 190 35.58 -3.99 -5.34
C HIS A 190 36.45 -2.72 -5.34
N LYS A 191 36.02 -1.64 -6.04
CA LYS A 191 36.71 -0.36 -6.01
C LYS A 191 36.71 0.28 -4.61
N LYS A 192 35.61 0.19 -3.88
CA LYS A 192 35.50 0.66 -2.49
C LYS A 192 36.51 -0.08 -1.60
N ARG A 193 36.53 -1.41 -1.65
CA ARG A 193 37.49 -2.24 -0.90
C ARG A 193 38.95 -1.89 -1.25
N ALA A 194 39.25 -1.74 -2.53
CA ALA A 194 40.60 -1.38 -3.00
C ALA A 194 41.05 0.00 -2.46
N LYS A 195 40.14 0.99 -2.36
CA LYS A 195 40.42 2.29 -1.76
C LYS A 195 40.83 2.15 -0.29
N HIS A 196 40.02 1.46 0.52
CA HIS A 196 40.33 1.26 1.94
C HIS A 196 41.64 0.47 2.14
N HIS A 197 41.92 -0.51 1.29
CA HIS A 197 43.20 -1.23 1.33
C HIS A 197 44.38 -0.32 0.95
N LEU A 198 44.23 0.52 -0.09
CA LEU A 198 45.27 1.44 -0.56
C LEU A 198 45.65 2.45 0.52
N TYR A 199 44.66 3.02 1.19
CA TYR A 199 44.87 4.05 2.22
C TYR A 199 44.99 3.48 3.65
N ARG A 200 45.01 2.12 3.77
CA ARG A 200 45.16 1.40 5.02
C ARG A 200 44.14 1.79 6.10
N THR A 201 42.92 2.14 5.67
CA THR A 201 41.82 2.43 6.58
C THR A 201 41.02 1.16 6.88
N LYS A 202 40.49 1.03 8.09
CA LYS A 202 39.75 -0.15 8.53
C LYS A 202 38.31 -0.09 8.00
N LEU A 203 37.95 -1.07 7.17
CA LEU A 203 36.60 -1.24 6.64
C LEU A 203 35.94 -2.49 7.22
N LEU A 204 34.74 -2.34 7.76
CA LEU A 204 33.83 -3.44 8.07
C LEU A 204 32.72 -3.51 7.04
N GLU A 205 32.25 -4.72 6.75
CA GLU A 205 31.23 -4.91 5.73
C GLU A 205 30.09 -5.78 6.27
N THR A 206 28.87 -5.36 6.00
CA THR A 206 27.66 -6.13 6.25
C THR A 206 26.90 -6.35 4.94
N TYR A 207 26.03 -7.36 4.90
CA TYR A 207 25.37 -7.79 3.69
C TYR A 207 23.88 -7.99 3.91
N SER A 208 23.03 -7.68 2.91
CA SER A 208 21.57 -7.83 3.01
C SER A 208 21.12 -9.26 3.35
N TRP A 209 21.87 -10.28 2.93
CA TRP A 209 21.54 -11.65 3.30
C TRP A 209 21.69 -11.93 4.80
N TYR A 210 22.52 -11.17 5.53
CA TYR A 210 22.56 -11.27 7.00
C TYR A 210 21.22 -10.92 7.63
N ASN A 211 20.53 -9.93 7.08
CA ASN A 211 19.21 -9.53 7.57
C ASN A 211 18.14 -10.59 7.27
N ARG A 212 18.16 -11.17 6.07
CA ARG A 212 17.24 -12.26 5.69
C ARG A 212 17.37 -13.48 6.61
N ASP A 213 18.60 -13.80 6.99
CA ASP A 213 18.89 -14.89 7.94
C ASP A 213 18.72 -14.46 9.40
N ASN A 214 18.32 -13.22 9.67
CA ASN A 214 18.19 -12.61 11.00
C ASN A 214 19.48 -12.65 11.85
N ILE A 215 20.64 -12.54 11.21
CA ILE A 215 21.97 -12.56 11.86
C ILE A 215 22.72 -11.22 11.72
N LEU A 216 22.11 -10.19 11.12
CA LEU A 216 22.78 -8.92 10.82
C LEU A 216 23.37 -8.27 12.08
N LEU A 217 22.57 -8.14 13.12
CA LEU A 217 22.97 -7.45 14.35
C LEU A 217 24.01 -8.28 15.15
N ASP A 218 23.87 -9.60 15.16
CA ASP A 218 24.84 -10.49 15.80
C ASP A 218 26.18 -10.45 15.08
N LYS A 219 26.18 -10.50 13.75
CA LYS A 219 27.39 -10.35 12.93
C LYS A 219 28.04 -8.97 13.10
N LEU A 220 27.23 -7.92 13.13
CA LEU A 220 27.72 -6.56 13.39
C LEU A 220 28.39 -6.48 14.76
N ARG A 221 27.73 -7.00 15.80
CA ARG A 221 28.29 -7.07 17.16
C ARG A 221 29.63 -7.80 17.19
N GLU A 222 29.68 -9.00 16.63
CA GLU A 222 30.90 -9.84 16.56
C GLU A 222 32.06 -9.08 15.89
N MET A 223 31.79 -8.41 14.75
CA MET A 223 32.80 -7.67 14.01
C MET A 223 33.30 -6.44 14.79
N LEU A 224 32.40 -5.72 15.46
CA LEU A 224 32.73 -4.55 16.26
C LEU A 224 33.57 -4.93 17.49
N GLU A 225 33.19 -5.98 18.22
CA GLU A 225 33.95 -6.50 19.38
C GLU A 225 35.35 -6.95 18.97
N LYS A 226 35.47 -7.70 17.89
CA LYS A 226 36.79 -8.12 17.31
C LYS A 226 37.61 -6.91 16.87
N SER A 227 36.95 -5.78 16.62
CA SER A 227 37.59 -4.55 16.20
C SER A 227 37.98 -3.64 17.38
N GLY A 228 37.70 -4.05 18.62
CA GLY A 228 38.02 -3.32 19.84
C GLY A 228 36.96 -2.30 20.26
N VAL A 229 35.76 -2.34 19.67
CA VAL A 229 34.64 -1.47 20.06
C VAL A 229 34.07 -1.94 21.39
N THR A 230 33.92 -1.02 22.34
CA THR A 230 33.29 -1.24 23.65
C THR A 230 31.87 -0.70 23.62
N PHE A 231 30.90 -1.50 24.04
CA PHE A 231 29.49 -1.11 24.09
C PHE A 231 29.12 -0.51 25.45
N GLN A 232 28.32 0.56 25.39
CA GLN A 232 27.68 1.22 26.55
C GLN A 232 26.18 1.29 26.28
N PRO A 233 25.43 0.18 26.43
CA PRO A 233 24.04 0.12 26.06
C PRO A 233 23.21 1.10 26.89
N LEU A 234 22.32 1.84 26.25
CA LEU A 234 21.30 2.65 26.88
C LEU A 234 20.29 1.75 27.61
N SER A 235 19.71 2.22 28.71
CA SER A 235 18.64 1.51 29.38
C SER A 235 17.36 1.49 28.53
N GLU A 236 16.55 0.43 28.67
CA GLU A 236 15.29 0.28 27.95
C GLU A 236 14.34 1.46 28.23
N GLN A 237 14.38 2.02 29.43
CA GLN A 237 13.60 3.18 29.83
C GLN A 237 14.03 4.46 29.07
N GLU A 238 15.34 4.70 28.94
CA GLU A 238 15.86 5.86 28.20
C GLU A 238 15.50 5.79 26.71
N ILE A 239 15.57 4.58 26.14
CA ILE A 239 15.20 4.32 24.75
C ILE A 239 13.70 4.54 24.54
N TYR A 240 12.89 4.00 25.45
CA TYR A 240 11.43 4.14 25.41
C TYR A 240 11.01 5.61 25.49
N ASP A 241 11.58 6.36 26.40
CA ASP A 241 11.30 7.80 26.55
C ASP A 241 11.62 8.58 25.27
N LYS A 242 12.70 8.22 24.57
CA LYS A 242 13.05 8.83 23.28
C LYS A 242 12.05 8.45 22.19
N ILE A 243 11.65 7.19 22.08
CA ILE A 243 10.67 6.71 21.09
C ILE A 243 9.33 7.42 21.24
N ILE A 244 8.84 7.55 22.48
CA ILE A 244 7.51 8.13 22.75
C ILE A 244 7.51 9.66 22.72
N LYS A 245 8.60 10.31 23.12
CA LYS A 245 8.66 11.78 23.18
C LYS A 245 9.04 12.44 21.85
N GLN A 246 9.82 11.78 21.00
CA GLN A 246 10.36 12.41 19.80
C GLN A 246 9.41 12.45 18.62
N ASP A 247 8.44 11.54 18.49
CA ASP A 247 7.59 11.55 17.30
C ASP A 247 6.18 10.96 17.53
N SER A 248 5.18 11.83 17.49
CA SER A 248 3.75 11.43 17.46
C SER A 248 3.40 10.50 16.28
N SER A 249 4.25 10.43 15.26
CA SER A 249 4.04 9.64 14.04
C SER A 249 4.35 8.15 14.23
N PHE A 250 5.43 7.79 14.93
CA PHE A 250 5.75 6.40 15.26
C PHE A 250 4.66 5.77 16.13
N GLY A 251 4.17 6.54 17.10
CA GLY A 251 3.07 6.10 17.95
C GLY A 251 1.78 5.79 17.18
N ALA A 252 1.43 6.58 16.16
CA ALA A 252 0.22 6.37 15.37
C ALA A 252 0.28 5.08 14.53
N GLU A 253 1.44 4.76 13.94
CA GLU A 253 1.61 3.57 13.10
C GLU A 253 1.50 2.27 13.92
N ILE A 254 2.22 2.18 15.04
CA ILE A 254 2.16 0.98 15.87
C ILE A 254 0.78 0.80 16.52
N ILE A 255 0.12 1.89 16.93
CA ILE A 255 -1.24 1.82 17.45
C ILE A 255 -2.22 1.32 16.38
N SER A 256 -2.07 1.79 15.14
CA SER A 256 -2.89 1.31 14.01
C SER A 256 -2.64 -0.18 13.73
N LEU A 257 -1.38 -0.63 13.75
CA LEU A 257 -1.02 -2.03 13.56
C LEU A 257 -1.66 -2.91 14.65
N ILE A 258 -1.50 -2.54 15.92
CA ILE A 258 -2.09 -3.27 17.05
C ILE A 258 -3.62 -3.27 16.97
N THR A 259 -4.25 -2.12 16.68
CA THR A 259 -5.70 -2.00 16.55
C THR A 259 -6.25 -2.95 15.50
N SER A 260 -5.63 -2.98 14.32
CA SER A 260 -6.04 -3.85 13.23
C SER A 260 -5.82 -5.32 13.55
N PHE A 261 -4.69 -5.65 14.18
CA PHE A 261 -4.40 -7.00 14.61
C PHE A 261 -5.46 -7.53 15.60
N ILE A 262 -5.83 -6.73 16.60
CA ILE A 262 -6.86 -7.10 17.58
C ILE A 262 -8.22 -7.28 16.91
N ASN A 263 -8.64 -6.35 16.06
CA ASN A 263 -9.92 -6.42 15.37
C ASN A 263 -10.01 -7.65 14.45
N LEU A 264 -8.96 -7.93 13.69
CA LEU A 264 -8.91 -9.07 12.77
C LEU A 264 -8.85 -10.41 13.52
N SER A 265 -8.08 -10.50 14.60
CA SER A 265 -8.05 -11.71 15.42
C SER A 265 -9.42 -12.05 16.01
N LYS A 266 -10.12 -11.04 16.51
CA LYS A 266 -11.50 -11.20 17.01
C LYS A 266 -12.50 -11.53 15.89
N SER A 267 -12.34 -10.94 14.69
CA SER A 267 -13.21 -11.25 13.53
C SER A 267 -13.04 -12.69 13.02
N ARG A 268 -11.90 -13.30 13.30
CA ARG A 268 -11.64 -14.74 13.09
C ARG A 268 -12.10 -15.62 14.25
N GLY A 269 -12.49 -15.03 15.37
CA GLY A 269 -12.84 -15.76 16.58
C GLY A 269 -11.65 -16.36 17.32
N LEU A 270 -10.44 -15.79 17.12
CA LEU A 270 -9.22 -16.20 17.82
C LEU A 270 -9.16 -15.53 19.18
N ALA A 271 -9.08 -16.31 20.24
CA ALA A 271 -8.80 -15.83 21.60
C ALA A 271 -7.30 -15.65 21.81
N ALA A 272 -6.89 -14.86 22.81
CA ALA A 272 -5.49 -14.57 23.12
C ALA A 272 -4.64 -15.86 23.23
N ASN A 273 -5.15 -16.90 23.89
CA ASN A 273 -4.45 -18.18 24.05
C ASN A 273 -4.24 -18.94 22.72
N GLY A 274 -5.12 -18.75 21.73
CA GLY A 274 -5.01 -19.36 20.40
C GLY A 274 -4.11 -18.59 19.44
N LEU A 275 -3.90 -17.28 19.69
CA LEU A 275 -3.12 -16.42 18.80
C LEU A 275 -1.64 -16.82 18.74
N ARG A 276 -1.01 -17.11 19.88
CA ARG A 276 0.40 -17.52 19.91
C ARG A 276 0.59 -18.79 19.09
N LYS A 277 -0.22 -19.82 19.34
CA LYS A 277 -0.18 -21.07 18.58
C LYS A 277 -0.42 -20.85 17.08
N PHE A 278 -1.42 -20.04 16.73
CA PHE A 278 -1.73 -19.72 15.33
C PHE A 278 -0.54 -19.07 14.61
N MET A 279 0.19 -18.19 15.31
CA MET A 279 1.34 -17.49 14.74
C MET A 279 2.57 -18.41 14.65
N GLU A 280 2.77 -19.32 15.62
CA GLU A 280 3.81 -20.35 15.58
C GLU A 280 3.57 -21.33 14.43
N ASP A 281 2.32 -21.81 14.26
CA ASP A 281 1.93 -22.70 13.16
C ASP A 281 2.08 -22.01 11.76
N SER A 282 2.30 -20.70 11.73
CA SER A 282 2.47 -19.88 10.51
C SER A 282 3.96 -19.51 10.26
N GLU A 283 4.91 -20.11 10.94
CA GLU A 283 6.34 -19.87 10.72
C GLU A 283 6.76 -20.21 9.29
N THR A 284 7.74 -19.47 8.78
CA THR A 284 8.28 -19.59 7.44
C THR A 284 9.81 -19.75 7.49
N ASP A 285 10.45 -19.98 6.35
CA ASP A 285 11.92 -20.01 6.24
C ASP A 285 12.56 -18.62 6.48
N ASP A 286 11.77 -17.54 6.50
CA ASP A 286 12.25 -16.19 6.76
C ASP A 286 12.37 -15.94 8.27
N GLN A 287 13.61 -16.03 8.77
CA GLN A 287 13.93 -15.87 10.18
C GLN A 287 13.68 -14.44 10.69
N PHE A 288 13.86 -13.42 9.85
CA PHE A 288 13.55 -12.04 10.21
C PHE A 288 12.04 -11.88 10.48
N MET A 289 11.20 -12.43 9.61
CA MET A 289 9.75 -12.38 9.77
C MET A 289 9.26 -13.19 10.98
N ASN A 290 9.89 -14.31 11.27
CA ASN A 290 9.56 -15.10 12.46
C ASN A 290 9.91 -14.35 13.76
N ALA A 291 11.11 -13.76 13.85
CA ALA A 291 11.52 -12.92 14.97
C ALA A 291 10.60 -11.69 15.13
N ARG A 292 10.26 -11.03 14.02
CA ARG A 292 9.34 -9.89 14.00
C ARG A 292 7.97 -10.23 14.58
N ARG A 293 7.41 -11.39 14.22
CA ARG A 293 6.13 -11.88 14.75
C ARG A 293 6.19 -12.15 16.25
N GLN A 294 7.24 -12.83 16.69
CA GLN A 294 7.43 -13.16 18.11
C GLN A 294 7.51 -11.91 18.96
N LEU A 295 8.36 -10.95 18.58
CA LEU A 295 8.50 -9.67 19.27
C LEU A 295 7.16 -8.90 19.31
N PHE A 296 6.43 -8.89 18.20
CA PHE A 296 5.12 -8.24 18.15
C PHE A 296 4.12 -8.88 19.14
N LEU A 297 4.05 -10.21 19.18
CA LEU A 297 3.14 -10.91 20.09
C LEU A 297 3.46 -10.66 21.56
N ASP A 298 4.73 -10.55 21.92
CA ASP A 298 5.16 -10.38 23.31
C ASP A 298 4.62 -9.10 23.94
N PHE A 299 4.40 -8.03 23.17
CA PHE A 299 3.75 -6.82 23.68
C PHE A 299 2.28 -6.71 23.27
N ALA A 300 1.84 -7.32 22.17
CA ALA A 300 0.44 -7.23 21.74
C ALA A 300 -0.50 -8.08 22.61
N LEU A 301 -0.07 -9.26 23.07
CA LEU A 301 -0.89 -10.12 23.94
C LEU A 301 -1.25 -9.45 25.28
N PRO A 302 -0.33 -8.84 26.04
CA PRO A 302 -0.67 -8.08 27.23
C PRO A 302 -1.67 -6.95 26.97
N ILE A 303 -1.60 -6.29 25.79
CA ILE A 303 -2.56 -5.25 25.39
C ILE A 303 -3.95 -5.87 25.19
N ILE A 304 -4.04 -7.02 24.53
CA ILE A 304 -5.32 -7.74 24.33
C ILE A 304 -5.94 -8.11 25.69
N GLU A 305 -5.14 -8.65 26.60
CA GLU A 305 -5.58 -9.02 27.96
C GLU A 305 -6.09 -7.79 28.72
N LYS A 306 -5.35 -6.68 28.67
CA LYS A 306 -5.77 -5.40 29.26
C LYS A 306 -7.09 -4.91 28.68
N TYR A 307 -7.24 -4.94 27.34
CA TYR A 307 -8.47 -4.52 26.68
C TYR A 307 -9.66 -5.37 27.10
N ASN A 308 -9.51 -6.68 27.16
CA ASN A 308 -10.55 -7.58 27.61
C ASN A 308 -10.91 -7.35 29.09
N ALA A 309 -9.91 -7.07 29.95
CA ALA A 309 -10.13 -6.72 31.34
C ALA A 309 -10.90 -5.39 31.48
N VAL A 310 -10.59 -4.38 30.67
CA VAL A 310 -11.30 -3.09 30.66
C VAL A 310 -12.75 -3.27 30.23
N LEU A 311 -13.02 -4.03 29.16
CA LEU A 311 -14.39 -4.36 28.73
C LEU A 311 -15.16 -5.06 29.82
N SER A 312 -14.58 -6.08 30.47
CA SER A 312 -15.20 -6.82 31.54
C SER A 312 -15.52 -5.95 32.78
N ALA A 313 -14.56 -5.11 33.20
CA ALA A 313 -14.72 -4.21 34.33
C ALA A 313 -15.83 -3.16 34.13
N ARG A 314 -16.06 -2.75 32.87
CA ARG A 314 -17.13 -1.81 32.49
C ARG A 314 -18.47 -2.49 32.24
N GLY A 315 -18.53 -3.83 32.20
CA GLY A 315 -19.70 -4.55 31.72
C GLY A 315 -20.04 -4.24 30.26
N GLU A 316 -19.03 -4.03 29.44
CA GLU A 316 -19.14 -3.66 28.01
C GLU A 316 -18.66 -4.79 27.08
N ILE A 317 -19.11 -4.75 25.83
CA ILE A 317 -18.75 -5.69 24.78
C ILE A 317 -18.50 -4.94 23.47
N ASP A 318 -17.47 -5.31 22.72
CA ASP A 318 -17.27 -4.78 21.36
C ASP A 318 -18.07 -5.56 20.30
N PHE A 319 -18.10 -5.03 19.09
CA PHE A 319 -18.88 -5.62 17.98
C PHE A 319 -18.42 -7.04 17.58
N ASN A 320 -17.12 -7.32 17.63
CA ASN A 320 -16.59 -8.64 17.28
C ASN A 320 -16.90 -9.66 18.38
N ASP A 321 -16.69 -9.28 19.63
CA ASP A 321 -17.02 -10.14 20.77
C ASP A 321 -18.51 -10.43 20.86
N MET A 322 -19.35 -9.47 20.46
CA MET A 322 -20.81 -9.67 20.38
C MET A 322 -21.17 -10.86 19.47
N ILE A 323 -20.56 -10.95 18.28
CA ILE A 323 -20.78 -12.06 17.34
C ILE A 323 -20.23 -13.38 17.93
N ASN A 324 -19.01 -13.35 18.47
CA ASN A 324 -18.36 -14.53 19.04
C ASN A 324 -19.11 -15.07 20.26
N GLN A 325 -19.53 -14.18 21.15
CA GLN A 325 -20.30 -14.56 22.35
C GLN A 325 -21.66 -15.11 21.98
N ALA A 326 -22.35 -14.51 21.00
CA ALA A 326 -23.63 -15.01 20.51
C ALA A 326 -23.48 -16.43 19.92
N ALA A 327 -22.47 -16.68 19.10
CA ALA A 327 -22.21 -18.01 18.56
C ALA A 327 -21.96 -19.06 19.69
N ASN A 328 -21.20 -18.69 20.70
CA ASN A 328 -20.97 -19.56 21.87
C ASN A 328 -22.24 -19.82 22.68
N LEU A 329 -23.07 -18.80 22.92
CA LEU A 329 -24.34 -18.95 23.62
C LEU A 329 -25.30 -19.86 22.83
N VAL A 330 -25.42 -19.68 21.51
CA VAL A 330 -26.22 -20.56 20.65
C VAL A 330 -25.71 -21.99 20.74
N ARG A 331 -24.40 -22.21 20.68
CA ARG A 331 -23.81 -23.55 20.82
C ARG A 331 -24.09 -24.21 22.16
N GLN A 332 -24.04 -23.44 23.25
CA GLN A 332 -24.21 -23.98 24.61
C GLN A 332 -25.65 -24.10 25.03
N LYS A 333 -26.48 -23.09 24.74
CA LYS A 333 -27.84 -22.95 25.29
C LYS A 333 -28.95 -23.17 24.27
N GLY A 334 -28.61 -23.22 22.96
CA GLY A 334 -29.59 -23.40 21.89
C GLY A 334 -30.02 -22.09 21.24
N ILE A 335 -31.12 -22.15 20.49
CA ILE A 335 -31.71 -21.04 19.75
C ILE A 335 -32.94 -20.48 20.43
N THR A 336 -33.20 -19.20 20.27
CA THR A 336 -34.39 -18.53 20.82
C THR A 336 -35.63 -18.70 19.96
N LYS A 337 -35.42 -19.03 18.68
CA LYS A 337 -36.48 -19.21 17.68
C LYS A 337 -35.99 -20.20 16.62
N VAL A 338 -36.87 -21.07 16.17
CA VAL A 338 -36.64 -21.97 15.05
C VAL A 338 -36.88 -21.20 13.75
N TYR A 339 -36.00 -21.39 12.78
CA TYR A 339 -36.09 -20.79 11.46
C TYR A 339 -36.23 -21.88 10.41
N ASP A 340 -37.13 -21.67 9.44
CA ASP A 340 -37.26 -22.53 8.25
C ASP A 340 -36.21 -22.14 7.22
N TYR A 341 -35.96 -20.84 7.09
CA TYR A 341 -34.98 -20.23 6.16
C TYR A 341 -34.13 -19.18 6.84
N ILE A 342 -32.83 -19.18 6.52
CA ILE A 342 -31.88 -18.11 6.83
C ILE A 342 -31.44 -17.53 5.48
N ILE A 343 -31.76 -16.27 5.24
CA ILE A 343 -31.41 -15.55 4.00
C ILE A 343 -30.35 -14.53 4.35
N ILE A 344 -29.20 -14.57 3.64
CA ILE A 344 -28.09 -13.65 3.85
C ILE A 344 -27.86 -12.91 2.55
N ASP A 345 -27.96 -11.59 2.61
CA ASP A 345 -27.59 -10.70 1.52
C ASP A 345 -26.14 -10.24 1.66
N GLU A 346 -25.50 -9.81 0.55
CA GLU A 346 -24.09 -9.41 0.49
C GLU A 346 -23.14 -10.47 1.09
N TYR A 347 -23.42 -11.75 0.81
CA TYR A 347 -22.72 -12.87 1.45
C TYR A 347 -21.22 -12.89 1.17
N GLN A 348 -20.72 -12.28 0.07
CA GLN A 348 -19.31 -12.15 -0.25
C GLN A 348 -18.51 -11.33 0.78
N ASP A 349 -19.19 -10.62 1.68
CA ASP A 349 -18.54 -9.81 2.74
C ASP A 349 -18.61 -10.48 4.12
N ILE A 350 -18.95 -11.77 4.17
CA ILE A 350 -19.06 -12.49 5.44
C ILE A 350 -17.68 -12.76 6.05
N SER A 351 -17.55 -12.60 7.38
CA SER A 351 -16.36 -13.01 8.13
C SER A 351 -16.54 -14.39 8.74
N ALA A 352 -15.42 -15.04 9.12
CA ALA A 352 -15.45 -16.36 9.77
C ALA A 352 -16.32 -16.39 11.05
N ALA A 353 -16.25 -15.33 11.87
CA ALA A 353 -17.08 -15.24 13.08
C ALA A 353 -18.59 -15.15 12.77
N ARG A 354 -18.97 -14.34 11.76
CA ARG A 354 -20.37 -14.25 11.32
C ARG A 354 -20.85 -15.56 10.72
N PHE A 355 -20.04 -16.20 9.91
CA PHE A 355 -20.33 -17.52 9.35
C PHE A 355 -20.54 -18.57 10.44
N LYS A 356 -19.67 -18.58 11.47
CA LYS A 356 -19.81 -19.46 12.64
C LYS A 356 -21.13 -19.26 13.36
N LEU A 357 -21.54 -18.01 13.63
CA LEU A 357 -22.82 -17.71 14.27
C LEU A 357 -24.00 -18.30 13.45
N ILE A 358 -24.00 -18.06 12.15
CA ILE A 358 -25.08 -18.57 11.26
C ILE A 358 -25.08 -20.09 11.21
N THR A 359 -23.91 -20.72 11.15
CA THR A 359 -23.79 -22.19 11.14
C THR A 359 -24.36 -22.81 12.42
N GLU A 360 -24.05 -22.23 13.59
CA GLU A 360 -24.61 -22.69 14.86
C GLU A 360 -26.16 -22.57 14.91
N ILE A 361 -26.70 -21.44 14.42
CA ILE A 361 -28.15 -21.23 14.33
C ILE A 361 -28.79 -22.22 13.33
N ARG A 362 -28.20 -22.39 12.17
CA ARG A 362 -28.67 -23.30 11.11
C ARG A 362 -28.75 -24.75 11.61
N GLN A 363 -27.67 -25.23 12.21
CA GLN A 363 -27.62 -26.62 12.73
C GLN A 363 -28.69 -26.91 13.76
N ARG A 364 -29.02 -25.93 14.59
CA ARG A 364 -30.03 -26.09 15.63
C ARG A 364 -31.47 -25.88 15.14
N SER A 365 -31.66 -25.09 14.10
CA SER A 365 -33.00 -24.89 13.51
C SER A 365 -33.37 -25.93 12.47
N GLY A 366 -32.38 -26.59 11.85
CA GLY A 366 -32.59 -27.34 10.61
C GLY A 366 -32.89 -26.44 9.41
N ALA A 367 -32.58 -25.13 9.49
CA ALA A 367 -32.95 -24.14 8.49
C ALA A 367 -32.22 -24.36 7.15
N ARG A 368 -32.93 -24.08 6.06
CA ARG A 368 -32.33 -23.93 4.74
C ARG A 368 -31.61 -22.59 4.64
N LEU A 369 -30.39 -22.63 4.10
CA LEU A 369 -29.55 -21.43 3.94
C LEU A 369 -29.65 -20.93 2.50
N VAL A 370 -29.97 -19.66 2.33
CA VAL A 370 -29.98 -18.94 1.05
C VAL A 370 -29.00 -17.78 1.14
N CYS A 371 -27.93 -17.83 0.37
CA CYS A 371 -26.90 -16.79 0.33
C CYS A 371 -26.93 -16.08 -1.01
N VAL A 372 -27.08 -14.76 -0.96
CA VAL A 372 -27.08 -13.91 -2.15
C VAL A 372 -25.84 -13.02 -2.10
N GLY A 373 -25.12 -12.90 -3.19
CA GLY A 373 -23.93 -12.07 -3.23
C GLY A 373 -23.27 -12.03 -4.61
N ASP A 374 -22.25 -11.20 -4.73
CA ASP A 374 -21.46 -11.00 -5.94
C ASP A 374 -19.98 -10.98 -5.60
N ASP A 375 -19.24 -12.05 -5.96
CA ASP A 375 -17.79 -12.17 -5.71
C ASP A 375 -16.99 -11.07 -6.42
N TRP A 376 -17.49 -10.52 -7.53
CA TRP A 376 -16.87 -9.37 -8.20
C TRP A 376 -16.91 -8.08 -7.36
N GLN A 377 -17.75 -8.02 -6.32
CA GLN A 377 -17.90 -6.91 -5.40
C GLN A 377 -17.36 -7.19 -3.98
N SER A 378 -16.56 -8.25 -3.80
CA SER A 378 -15.90 -8.53 -2.53
C SER A 378 -14.68 -7.62 -2.32
N ILE A 379 -14.84 -6.54 -1.54
CA ILE A 379 -13.86 -5.47 -1.35
C ILE A 379 -13.55 -5.16 0.11
N TYR A 380 -13.96 -6.02 1.06
CA TYR A 380 -13.81 -5.81 2.50
C TYR A 380 -12.89 -6.84 3.18
N ARG A 381 -11.92 -7.42 2.42
CA ARG A 381 -10.93 -8.35 2.99
C ARG A 381 -10.19 -7.74 4.18
N PHE A 382 -9.84 -6.46 4.10
CA PHE A 382 -9.14 -5.72 5.16
C PHE A 382 -9.95 -5.60 6.48
N THR A 383 -11.28 -5.84 6.48
CA THR A 383 -12.12 -5.91 7.68
C THR A 383 -12.33 -7.33 8.19
N GLY A 384 -11.68 -8.32 7.57
CA GLY A 384 -11.78 -9.73 7.93
C GLY A 384 -12.84 -10.52 7.17
N SER A 385 -13.38 -9.98 6.06
CA SER A 385 -14.21 -10.77 5.14
C SER A 385 -13.38 -11.85 4.46
N ASP A 386 -13.96 -13.02 4.30
CA ASP A 386 -13.33 -14.18 3.70
C ASP A 386 -14.09 -14.64 2.45
N ILE A 387 -13.57 -14.27 1.27
CA ILE A 387 -14.19 -14.62 -0.01
C ILE A 387 -14.25 -16.13 -0.24
N SER A 388 -13.39 -16.93 0.41
CA SER A 388 -13.41 -18.39 0.27
C SER A 388 -14.72 -19.01 0.76
N LEU A 389 -15.36 -18.38 1.76
CA LEU A 389 -16.69 -18.79 2.25
C LEU A 389 -17.77 -18.66 1.17
N PHE A 390 -17.56 -17.79 0.18
CA PHE A 390 -18.43 -17.62 -0.97
C PHE A 390 -18.00 -18.48 -2.14
N SER A 391 -16.73 -18.42 -2.55
CA SER A 391 -16.22 -19.16 -3.72
C SER A 391 -16.21 -20.66 -3.53
N ASP A 392 -15.85 -21.12 -2.32
CA ASP A 392 -15.77 -22.53 -1.93
C ASP A 392 -16.99 -22.98 -1.10
N PHE A 393 -18.15 -22.37 -1.33
CA PHE A 393 -19.36 -22.54 -0.52
C PHE A 393 -19.67 -24.01 -0.19
N GLY A 394 -19.52 -24.92 -1.15
CA GLY A 394 -19.76 -26.35 -0.96
C GLY A 394 -18.85 -27.01 0.08
N LYS A 395 -17.61 -26.54 0.25
CA LYS A 395 -16.70 -27.06 1.28
C LYS A 395 -17.20 -26.79 2.70
N PHE A 396 -17.88 -25.64 2.88
CA PHE A 396 -18.31 -25.17 4.21
C PHE A 396 -19.75 -25.55 4.53
N VAL A 397 -20.61 -25.60 3.52
CA VAL A 397 -22.07 -25.77 3.71
C VAL A 397 -22.55 -27.16 3.27
N GLY A 398 -21.79 -27.86 2.44
CA GLY A 398 -22.13 -29.15 1.86
C GLY A 398 -22.87 -29.03 0.53
N GLU A 399 -23.77 -29.97 0.25
CA GLU A 399 -24.57 -29.96 -0.98
C GLU A 399 -25.39 -28.69 -1.10
N HIS A 400 -25.34 -28.07 -2.27
CA HIS A 400 -25.99 -26.81 -2.55
C HIS A 400 -26.34 -26.68 -4.04
N GLU A 401 -27.28 -25.81 -4.32
CA GLU A 401 -27.61 -25.38 -5.68
C GLU A 401 -27.11 -23.96 -5.91
N LYS A 402 -26.52 -23.71 -7.06
CA LYS A 402 -25.97 -22.41 -7.45
C LYS A 402 -26.80 -21.83 -8.59
N LEU A 403 -27.38 -20.66 -8.36
CA LEU A 403 -28.18 -19.92 -9.32
C LEU A 403 -27.53 -18.61 -9.67
N PHE A 404 -27.66 -18.16 -10.90
CA PHE A 404 -27.13 -16.87 -11.37
C PHE A 404 -28.27 -15.91 -11.68
N ILE A 405 -28.16 -14.68 -11.18
CA ILE A 405 -29.01 -13.56 -11.59
C ILE A 405 -28.28 -12.88 -12.74
N GLU A 406 -28.70 -13.13 -13.97
CA GLU A 406 -28.00 -12.70 -15.18
C GLU A 406 -28.44 -11.30 -15.66
N ARG A 407 -29.65 -10.84 -15.31
CA ARG A 407 -30.18 -9.58 -15.80
C ARG A 407 -29.89 -8.43 -14.85
N THR A 408 -29.33 -7.35 -15.38
CA THR A 408 -29.14 -6.07 -14.68
C THR A 408 -29.87 -4.94 -15.41
N TYR A 409 -30.29 -3.92 -14.65
CA TYR A 409 -31.03 -2.77 -15.17
C TYR A 409 -30.29 -1.45 -14.96
N ARG A 410 -29.14 -1.47 -14.26
CA ARG A 410 -28.37 -0.27 -13.94
C ARG A 410 -27.49 0.17 -15.11
N ASN A 411 -26.59 -0.68 -15.53
CA ASN A 411 -25.55 -0.38 -16.51
C ASN A 411 -26.00 -0.72 -17.93
N SER A 412 -25.43 -0.05 -18.93
CA SER A 412 -25.56 -0.44 -20.34
C SER A 412 -24.81 -1.72 -20.64
N GLN A 413 -25.23 -2.46 -21.71
CA GLN A 413 -24.58 -3.71 -22.10
C GLN A 413 -23.09 -3.49 -22.41
N GLN A 414 -22.74 -2.39 -23.07
CA GLN A 414 -21.37 -2.05 -23.42
C GLN A 414 -20.49 -1.84 -22.19
N LEU A 415 -21.00 -1.17 -21.13
CA LEU A 415 -20.26 -1.02 -19.88
C LEU A 415 -20.09 -2.36 -19.15
N ILE A 416 -21.11 -3.21 -19.18
CA ILE A 416 -21.04 -4.57 -18.64
C ILE A 416 -19.96 -5.37 -19.34
N ASP A 417 -19.92 -5.36 -20.67
CA ASP A 417 -18.94 -6.11 -21.46
C ASP A 417 -17.51 -5.67 -21.15
N ILE A 418 -17.26 -4.37 -20.98
CA ILE A 418 -15.96 -3.82 -20.59
C ILE A 418 -15.58 -4.28 -19.19
N SER A 419 -16.46 -4.02 -18.23
CA SER A 419 -16.20 -4.29 -16.82
C SER A 419 -16.09 -5.78 -16.53
N ALA A 420 -16.87 -6.63 -17.24
CA ALA A 420 -16.77 -8.08 -17.15
C ALA A 420 -15.44 -8.60 -17.72
N LYS A 421 -15.00 -8.11 -18.89
CA LYS A 421 -13.67 -8.46 -19.42
C LYS A 421 -12.55 -8.06 -18.48
N PHE A 422 -12.66 -6.89 -17.86
CA PHE A 422 -11.68 -6.39 -16.92
C PHE A 422 -11.62 -7.26 -15.65
N ILE A 423 -12.74 -7.55 -15.01
CA ILE A 423 -12.75 -8.31 -13.74
C ILE A 423 -12.35 -9.78 -13.95
N GLN A 424 -12.73 -10.38 -15.05
CA GLN A 424 -12.45 -11.79 -15.38
C GLN A 424 -11.00 -12.06 -15.81
N GLN A 425 -10.12 -11.04 -15.87
CA GLN A 425 -8.67 -11.26 -15.94
C GLN A 425 -8.13 -11.95 -14.68
N ASN A 426 -8.85 -11.89 -13.58
CA ASN A 426 -8.57 -12.73 -12.42
C ASN A 426 -9.29 -14.08 -12.60
N PRO A 427 -8.54 -15.18 -12.85
CA PRO A 427 -9.13 -16.50 -13.09
C PRO A 427 -9.85 -17.10 -11.87
N GLN A 428 -9.65 -16.53 -10.69
CA GLN A 428 -10.32 -16.96 -9.46
C GLN A 428 -11.74 -16.39 -9.31
N GLN A 429 -12.12 -15.42 -10.15
CA GLN A 429 -13.48 -14.87 -10.15
C GLN A 429 -14.44 -15.82 -10.86
N LEU A 430 -15.67 -15.91 -10.37
CA LEU A 430 -16.72 -16.70 -11.03
C LEU A 430 -17.01 -16.13 -12.42
N ALA A 431 -17.01 -16.99 -13.42
CA ALA A 431 -17.42 -16.59 -14.76
C ALA A 431 -18.92 -16.26 -14.77
N LYS A 432 -19.27 -15.04 -15.17
CA LYS A 432 -20.64 -14.53 -15.27
C LYS A 432 -20.82 -13.83 -16.61
N ASN A 433 -22.03 -13.81 -17.11
CA ASN A 433 -22.40 -13.13 -18.35
C ASN A 433 -23.65 -12.26 -18.14
N PRO A 434 -23.54 -11.15 -17.36
CA PRO A 434 -24.66 -10.28 -17.10
C PRO A 434 -25.23 -9.68 -18.40
N LYS A 435 -26.53 -9.53 -18.47
CA LYS A 435 -27.24 -8.98 -19.62
C LYS A 435 -28.04 -7.74 -19.24
N SER A 436 -28.05 -6.76 -20.12
CA SER A 436 -28.85 -5.54 -19.99
C SER A 436 -29.64 -5.30 -21.27
N THR A 437 -30.79 -4.64 -21.13
CA THR A 437 -31.55 -4.09 -22.26
C THR A 437 -31.18 -2.66 -22.58
N LYS A 438 -30.35 -2.04 -21.72
CA LYS A 438 -29.88 -0.68 -21.92
C LYS A 438 -28.61 -0.69 -22.77
N GLU A 439 -28.62 0.10 -23.83
CA GLU A 439 -27.46 0.27 -24.72
C GLU A 439 -26.94 1.71 -24.65
N LEU A 440 -25.63 1.87 -24.73
CA LEU A 440 -24.95 3.15 -24.76
C LEU A 440 -23.62 3.00 -25.50
N ASP A 441 -23.46 3.67 -26.63
CA ASP A 441 -22.30 3.49 -27.52
C ASP A 441 -20.97 3.80 -26.85
N TYR A 442 -20.88 4.83 -26.00
CA TYR A 442 -19.65 5.27 -25.34
C TYR A 442 -19.86 5.39 -23.83
N PRO A 443 -19.90 4.27 -23.09
CA PRO A 443 -20.18 4.30 -21.65
C PRO A 443 -18.97 4.71 -20.81
N VAL A 444 -17.74 4.73 -21.40
CA VAL A 444 -16.50 5.08 -20.73
C VAL A 444 -15.80 6.21 -21.50
N GLU A 445 -15.54 7.31 -20.83
CA GLU A 445 -14.80 8.43 -21.40
C GLU A 445 -13.49 8.65 -20.63
N PHE A 446 -12.43 9.03 -21.35
CA PHE A 446 -11.12 9.29 -20.77
C PHE A 446 -10.82 10.77 -20.83
N ALA A 447 -10.42 11.35 -19.72
CA ALA A 447 -9.90 12.70 -19.65
C ALA A 447 -8.49 12.69 -19.05
N ALA A 448 -7.59 13.47 -19.63
CA ALA A 448 -6.18 13.50 -19.27
C ALA A 448 -5.78 14.83 -18.62
N PRO A 449 -6.02 15.01 -17.31
CA PRO A 449 -5.56 16.21 -16.60
C PRO A 449 -4.05 16.15 -16.37
N ASP A 450 -3.38 17.28 -16.51
CA ASP A 450 -2.06 17.49 -15.91
C ASP A 450 -2.19 18.03 -14.47
N GLN A 451 -1.06 18.24 -13.82
CA GLN A 451 -1.05 18.69 -12.41
C GLN A 451 -1.64 20.10 -12.23
N ASN A 452 -1.66 20.93 -13.27
CA ASN A 452 -2.06 22.32 -13.17
C ASN A 452 -3.53 22.55 -13.59
N ASN A 453 -4.09 21.69 -14.45
CA ASN A 453 -5.42 21.84 -15.03
C ASN A 453 -6.46 20.81 -14.55
N ALA A 454 -6.16 20.04 -13.49
CA ALA A 454 -7.05 18.96 -13.05
C ALA A 454 -8.47 19.44 -12.68
N SER A 455 -8.61 20.61 -12.06
CA SER A 455 -9.92 21.21 -11.76
C SER A 455 -10.65 21.67 -13.02
N THR A 456 -9.94 22.28 -13.95
CA THR A 456 -10.49 22.72 -15.25
C THR A 456 -11.04 21.53 -16.03
N VAL A 457 -10.26 20.43 -16.12
CA VAL A 457 -10.71 19.20 -16.77
C VAL A 457 -11.91 18.59 -16.05
N LEU A 458 -11.97 18.61 -14.71
CA LEU A 458 -13.14 18.18 -13.97
C LEU A 458 -14.37 19.02 -14.33
N VAL A 459 -14.24 20.34 -14.38
CA VAL A 459 -15.33 21.27 -14.75
C VAL A 459 -15.79 21.00 -16.19
N GLU A 460 -14.87 20.80 -17.14
CA GLU A 460 -15.20 20.45 -18.54
C GLU A 460 -16.02 19.16 -18.62
N GLN A 461 -15.64 18.11 -17.85
CA GLN A 461 -16.43 16.88 -17.82
C GLN A 461 -17.84 17.11 -17.23
N ILE A 462 -17.96 17.95 -16.19
CA ILE A 462 -19.25 18.27 -15.60
C ILE A 462 -20.09 19.11 -16.56
N CYS A 463 -19.49 20.07 -17.29
CA CYS A 463 -20.15 20.80 -18.37
C CYS A 463 -20.77 19.84 -19.40
N GLN A 464 -20.00 18.85 -19.83
CA GLN A 464 -20.47 17.86 -20.79
C GLN A 464 -21.64 17.04 -20.22
N ILE A 465 -21.53 16.54 -18.99
CA ILE A 465 -22.61 15.78 -18.33
C ILE A 465 -23.91 16.61 -18.26
N VAL A 466 -23.79 17.86 -17.85
CA VAL A 466 -24.94 18.77 -17.72
C VAL A 466 -25.53 19.12 -19.10
N ALA A 467 -24.69 19.30 -20.11
CA ALA A 467 -25.15 19.56 -21.48
C ALA A 467 -25.92 18.37 -22.09
N GLU A 468 -25.48 17.13 -21.79
CA GLU A 468 -26.11 15.91 -22.28
C GLU A 468 -27.37 15.52 -21.48
N GLY A 469 -27.36 15.71 -20.13
CA GLY A 469 -28.41 15.18 -19.24
C GLY A 469 -29.18 16.18 -18.41
N GLY A 470 -28.85 17.48 -18.49
CA GLY A 470 -29.45 18.54 -17.67
C GLY A 470 -28.82 18.70 -16.28
N ALA A 471 -29.23 19.74 -15.56
CA ALA A 471 -28.70 20.09 -14.25
C ALA A 471 -29.19 19.19 -13.09
N GLU A 472 -30.19 18.37 -13.31
CA GLU A 472 -30.76 17.45 -12.30
C GLU A 472 -29.96 16.16 -12.16
N GLN A 473 -28.83 16.02 -12.89
CA GLN A 473 -28.00 14.84 -12.82
C GLN A 473 -27.30 14.72 -11.45
N HIS A 474 -27.33 13.52 -10.88
CA HIS A 474 -26.50 13.16 -9.74
C HIS A 474 -25.12 12.70 -10.20
N ILE A 475 -24.08 13.44 -9.83
CA ILE A 475 -22.67 13.16 -10.21
C ILE A 475 -21.90 12.69 -9.00
N LEU A 476 -21.32 11.49 -9.09
CA LEU A 476 -20.50 10.91 -8.04
C LEU A 476 -19.02 10.93 -8.44
N LEU A 477 -18.23 11.68 -7.68
CA LEU A 477 -16.77 11.66 -7.78
C LEU A 477 -16.23 10.53 -6.91
N LEU A 478 -15.46 9.63 -7.48
CA LEU A 478 -14.87 8.49 -6.77
C LEU A 478 -13.35 8.59 -6.71
N GLY A 479 -12.79 8.50 -5.50
CA GLY A 479 -11.37 8.35 -5.27
C GLY A 479 -11.03 6.98 -4.65
N ARG A 480 -9.83 6.49 -4.90
CA ARG A 480 -9.31 5.33 -4.16
C ARG A 480 -9.09 5.70 -2.69
N HIS A 481 -8.63 6.93 -2.45
CA HIS A 481 -8.36 7.51 -1.14
C HIS A 481 -9.17 8.78 -0.93
N SER A 482 -9.39 9.16 0.34
CA SER A 482 -10.11 10.39 0.69
C SER A 482 -9.39 11.67 0.22
N PHE A 483 -8.08 11.63 0.09
CA PHE A 483 -7.27 12.75 -0.37
C PHE A 483 -7.16 12.86 -1.90
N ASP A 484 -7.73 11.94 -2.68
CA ASP A 484 -7.69 12.02 -4.14
C ASP A 484 -8.38 13.28 -4.67
N LEU A 485 -9.40 13.74 -3.98
CA LEU A 485 -10.07 14.99 -4.32
C LEU A 485 -9.14 16.21 -4.14
N ASP A 486 -8.28 16.23 -3.12
CA ASP A 486 -7.40 17.37 -2.86
C ASP A 486 -6.47 17.66 -4.04
N TYR A 487 -6.03 16.62 -4.76
CA TYR A 487 -5.22 16.78 -5.97
C TYR A 487 -5.95 17.54 -7.08
N VAL A 488 -7.27 17.53 -7.07
CA VAL A 488 -8.11 18.17 -8.08
C VAL A 488 -8.56 19.56 -7.64
N ILE A 489 -9.03 19.72 -6.40
CA ILE A 489 -9.69 20.94 -5.95
C ILE A 489 -8.81 21.94 -5.20
N CYS A 490 -7.61 21.54 -4.73
CA CYS A 490 -6.74 22.43 -3.96
C CYS A 490 -5.60 23.01 -4.83
N GLN A 491 -5.13 24.19 -4.44
CA GLN A 491 -3.95 24.82 -5.04
C GLN A 491 -2.67 24.06 -4.62
N ARG A 492 -1.58 24.34 -5.33
CA ARG A 492 -0.24 23.76 -5.05
C ARG A 492 0.77 24.88 -4.89
N ASN A 493 1.76 24.64 -4.03
CA ASN A 493 2.91 25.53 -3.89
C ASN A 493 3.90 25.35 -5.06
N ASN A 494 4.96 26.17 -5.08
CA ASN A 494 6.01 26.12 -6.09
C ASN A 494 6.78 24.77 -6.14
N GLU A 495 6.68 23.97 -5.09
CA GLU A 495 7.26 22.61 -5.03
C GLU A 495 6.26 21.53 -5.47
N GLY A 496 5.05 21.91 -5.91
CA GLY A 496 3.99 20.99 -6.33
C GLY A 496 3.20 20.35 -5.19
N LYS A 497 3.41 20.77 -3.92
CA LYS A 497 2.66 20.25 -2.76
C LYS A 497 1.27 20.87 -2.68
N VAL A 498 0.28 20.07 -2.34
CA VAL A 498 -1.11 20.49 -2.17
C VAL A 498 -1.27 21.39 -0.93
N ILE A 499 -1.87 22.56 -1.12
CA ILE A 499 -2.22 23.52 -0.04
C ILE A 499 -3.71 23.34 0.27
N LYS A 500 -4.04 22.61 1.33
CA LYS A 500 -5.40 22.18 1.65
C LYS A 500 -6.38 23.32 1.91
N ASP A 501 -5.91 24.40 2.51
CA ASP A 501 -6.75 25.53 2.89
C ASP A 501 -6.97 26.53 1.73
N GLN A 502 -6.40 26.23 0.56
CA GLN A 502 -6.54 27.04 -0.64
C GLN A 502 -7.20 26.26 -1.76
N LEU A 503 -8.50 26.50 -1.94
CA LEU A 503 -9.25 25.93 -3.06
C LEU A 503 -8.87 26.64 -4.37
N ARG A 504 -8.99 25.93 -5.48
CA ARG A 504 -8.84 26.49 -6.83
C ARG A 504 -10.05 27.38 -7.15
N GLU A 505 -9.90 28.28 -8.11
CA GLU A 505 -10.92 29.30 -8.45
C GLU A 505 -12.24 28.67 -8.90
N GLU A 506 -12.21 27.51 -9.51
CA GLU A 506 -13.40 26.77 -9.97
C GLU A 506 -14.22 26.17 -8.83
N VAL A 507 -13.65 26.10 -7.61
CA VAL A 507 -14.28 25.44 -6.45
C VAL A 507 -14.78 26.47 -5.46
N LYS A 508 -16.10 26.60 -5.33
CA LYS A 508 -16.73 27.50 -4.34
C LYS A 508 -16.72 26.94 -2.92
N LYS A 509 -17.01 25.64 -2.79
CA LYS A 509 -17.13 25.00 -1.48
C LYS A 509 -16.97 23.50 -1.56
N TYR A 510 -16.30 22.93 -0.56
CA TYR A 510 -16.29 21.49 -0.29
C TYR A 510 -16.66 21.22 1.17
N ASN A 511 -17.59 20.29 1.39
CA ASN A 511 -17.99 19.84 2.72
C ASN A 511 -17.44 18.43 2.94
N GLU A 512 -16.37 18.30 3.73
CA GLU A 512 -15.69 17.03 3.98
C GLU A 512 -16.60 16.01 4.69
N ALA A 513 -17.53 16.46 5.54
CA ALA A 513 -18.43 15.56 6.28
C ALA A 513 -19.48 14.88 5.38
N THR A 514 -20.02 15.62 4.42
CA THR A 514 -21.06 15.12 3.50
C THR A 514 -20.52 14.68 2.14
N GLY A 515 -19.28 15.08 1.81
CA GLY A 515 -18.69 14.91 0.48
C GLY A 515 -19.25 15.89 -0.58
N ALA A 516 -20.15 16.81 -0.22
CA ALA A 516 -20.76 17.72 -1.17
C ALA A 516 -19.76 18.74 -1.71
N LEU A 517 -19.68 18.85 -3.04
CA LEU A 517 -18.81 19.77 -3.77
C LEU A 517 -19.65 20.77 -4.57
N ILE A 518 -19.36 22.05 -4.41
CA ILE A 518 -19.99 23.12 -5.15
C ILE A 518 -18.96 23.79 -6.06
N LEU A 519 -19.21 23.71 -7.37
CA LEU A 519 -18.36 24.33 -8.38
C LEU A 519 -18.98 25.62 -8.89
N ALA A 520 -18.14 26.55 -9.32
CA ALA A 520 -18.58 27.82 -9.91
C ALA A 520 -19.33 27.54 -11.23
N GLY A 521 -20.55 28.11 -11.33
CA GLY A 521 -21.43 27.87 -12.47
C GLY A 521 -22.28 26.60 -12.43
N PHE A 522 -22.11 25.76 -11.38
CA PHE A 522 -22.80 24.46 -11.20
C PHE A 522 -23.41 24.31 -9.79
N GLU A 523 -23.83 25.41 -9.18
CA GLU A 523 -24.31 25.44 -7.80
C GLU A 523 -25.56 24.58 -7.56
N ASN A 524 -26.33 24.33 -8.62
CA ASN A 524 -27.57 23.55 -8.58
C ASN A 524 -27.36 22.05 -8.96
N VAL A 525 -26.15 21.64 -9.29
CA VAL A 525 -25.85 20.27 -9.64
C VAL A 525 -25.47 19.49 -8.38
N ASP A 526 -26.07 18.31 -8.18
CA ASP A 526 -25.73 17.43 -7.04
C ASP A 526 -24.43 16.67 -7.30
N ILE A 527 -23.30 17.22 -6.81
CA ILE A 527 -21.96 16.66 -6.96
C ILE A 527 -21.47 16.19 -5.59
N LYS A 528 -21.13 14.92 -5.47
CA LYS A 528 -20.59 14.34 -4.22
C LYS A 528 -19.29 13.57 -4.46
N PHE A 529 -18.35 13.72 -3.55
CA PHE A 529 -17.14 12.91 -3.49
C PHE A 529 -17.20 11.90 -2.36
N ILE A 530 -16.90 10.65 -2.67
CA ILE A 530 -16.69 9.58 -1.70
C ILE A 530 -15.58 8.62 -2.18
N THR A 531 -15.02 7.84 -1.25
CA THR A 531 -14.11 6.77 -1.66
C THR A 531 -14.88 5.62 -2.29
N VAL A 532 -14.23 4.86 -3.19
CA VAL A 532 -14.85 3.71 -3.86
C VAL A 532 -15.40 2.70 -2.86
N HIS A 533 -14.71 2.44 -1.75
CA HIS A 533 -15.22 1.55 -0.70
C HIS A 533 -16.58 2.01 -0.12
N LYS A 534 -16.73 3.31 0.09
CA LYS A 534 -17.99 3.89 0.59
C LYS A 534 -19.09 3.95 -0.47
N SER A 535 -18.75 3.79 -1.76
CA SER A 535 -19.73 3.82 -2.86
C SER A 535 -20.45 2.49 -3.05
N LYS A 536 -20.00 1.42 -2.38
CA LYS A 536 -20.68 0.11 -2.48
C LYS A 536 -22.13 0.24 -2.01
N GLY A 537 -23.05 -0.32 -2.80
CA GLY A 537 -24.49 -0.19 -2.58
C GLY A 537 -25.11 1.14 -3.07
N LEU A 538 -24.31 2.15 -3.43
CA LEU A 538 -24.80 3.41 -4.01
C LEU A 538 -24.76 3.36 -5.55
N GLU A 539 -25.45 4.32 -6.16
CA GLU A 539 -25.45 4.54 -7.60
C GLU A 539 -25.67 6.03 -7.91
N ALA A 540 -25.22 6.47 -9.07
CA ALA A 540 -25.38 7.83 -9.57
C ALA A 540 -25.70 7.81 -11.06
N ASP A 541 -26.17 8.94 -11.60
CA ASP A 541 -26.42 9.02 -13.04
C ASP A 541 -25.11 8.98 -13.82
N ASN A 542 -24.09 9.69 -13.33
CA ASN A 542 -22.75 9.67 -13.90
C ASN A 542 -21.68 9.56 -12.79
N VAL A 543 -20.57 8.91 -13.12
CA VAL A 543 -19.46 8.71 -12.21
C VAL A 543 -18.17 9.26 -12.81
N ILE A 544 -17.39 9.99 -12.03
CA ILE A 544 -16.04 10.44 -12.40
C ILE A 544 -15.04 9.82 -11.44
N ILE A 545 -14.10 9.02 -11.95
CA ILE A 545 -13.06 8.37 -11.13
C ILE A 545 -11.78 9.19 -11.21
N LEU A 546 -11.32 9.64 -10.02
CA LEU A 546 -10.19 10.54 -9.87
C LEU A 546 -8.87 9.77 -9.67
N ASN A 547 -7.74 10.44 -9.94
CA ASN A 547 -6.39 10.02 -9.58
C ASN A 547 -5.99 8.63 -10.11
N LEU A 548 -6.35 8.34 -11.38
CA LEU A 548 -6.05 7.08 -12.04
C LEU A 548 -4.60 7.04 -12.55
N LYS A 549 -3.66 7.11 -11.61
CA LYS A 549 -2.22 7.11 -11.87
C LYS A 549 -1.53 5.85 -11.36
N ASN A 550 -0.38 5.55 -11.95
CA ASN A 550 0.45 4.42 -11.64
C ASN A 550 1.50 4.79 -10.59
N ASP A 551 1.08 4.97 -9.35
CA ASP A 551 1.97 5.23 -8.22
C ASP A 551 1.58 4.40 -6.98
N LEU A 552 2.28 4.61 -5.86
CA LEU A 552 2.05 3.85 -4.62
C LEU A 552 0.61 3.98 -4.12
N TYR A 553 0.06 5.20 -4.19
CA TYR A 553 -1.32 5.53 -3.79
C TYR A 553 -2.24 5.74 -5.00
N GLY A 554 -1.87 5.17 -6.13
CA GLY A 554 -2.69 5.22 -7.33
C GLY A 554 -3.86 4.24 -7.29
N PHE A 555 -4.39 3.95 -8.46
CA PHE A 555 -5.39 2.92 -8.64
C PHE A 555 -4.96 1.98 -9.78
N PRO A 556 -4.44 0.76 -9.52
CA PRO A 556 -4.42 0.05 -8.24
C PRO A 556 -3.48 0.66 -7.21
N ASN A 557 -3.89 0.61 -5.95
CA ASN A 557 -3.05 0.89 -4.81
C ASN A 557 -1.99 -0.22 -4.67
N LYS A 558 -0.71 0.18 -4.56
CA LYS A 558 0.42 -0.76 -4.46
C LYS A 558 0.87 -1.02 -3.01
N LEU A 559 0.21 -0.41 -2.04
CA LEU A 559 0.47 -0.71 -0.63
C LEU A 559 0.10 -2.15 -0.31
N THR A 560 1.00 -2.87 0.31
CA THR A 560 0.77 -4.22 0.83
C THR A 560 0.37 -4.16 2.29
N ASP A 561 -0.46 -5.11 2.72
CA ASP A 561 -0.75 -5.29 4.13
C ASP A 561 0.53 -5.68 4.89
N ASP A 562 0.63 -5.26 6.15
CA ASP A 562 1.72 -5.74 7.01
C ASP A 562 1.67 -7.27 7.10
N PRO A 563 2.81 -7.99 6.98
CA PRO A 563 2.84 -9.45 7.05
C PRO A 563 2.20 -10.05 8.31
N ILE A 564 2.26 -9.34 9.46
CA ILE A 564 1.57 -9.77 10.68
C ILE A 564 0.04 -9.74 10.47
N ILE A 565 -0.46 -8.71 9.78
CA ILE A 565 -1.88 -8.58 9.45
C ILE A 565 -2.29 -9.58 8.38
N SER A 566 -1.43 -9.77 7.36
CA SER A 566 -1.69 -10.69 6.25
C SER A 566 -1.97 -12.12 6.73
N LEU A 567 -1.37 -12.56 7.84
CA LEU A 567 -1.65 -13.87 8.45
C LEU A 567 -3.11 -14.00 8.96
N LEU A 568 -3.68 -12.88 9.42
CA LEU A 568 -5.06 -12.82 9.91
C LEU A 568 -6.08 -12.57 8.79
N LEU A 569 -5.65 -12.25 7.60
CA LEU A 569 -6.51 -12.09 6.44
C LEU A 569 -6.70 -13.43 5.72
N SER A 570 -7.74 -13.57 4.91
CA SER A 570 -7.87 -14.71 3.99
C SER A 570 -6.63 -14.82 3.11
N ALA A 571 -6.28 -16.02 2.67
CA ALA A 571 -5.13 -16.27 1.83
C ALA A 571 -5.09 -15.28 0.64
N PRO A 572 -3.91 -14.72 0.29
CA PRO A 572 -3.79 -13.85 -0.86
C PRO A 572 -4.14 -14.62 -2.14
N GLU A 573 -4.86 -13.95 -3.01
CA GLU A 573 -5.18 -14.50 -4.32
C GLU A 573 -3.92 -14.48 -5.22
N ALA A 574 -3.79 -15.49 -6.08
CA ALA A 574 -2.65 -15.58 -7.01
C ALA A 574 -2.61 -14.44 -8.04
N CYS A 575 -3.76 -13.83 -8.34
CA CYS A 575 -3.85 -12.70 -9.25
C CYS A 575 -3.36 -11.41 -8.57
N ARG A 576 -2.36 -10.77 -9.17
CA ARG A 576 -1.85 -9.47 -8.69
C ARG A 576 -2.97 -8.43 -8.68
N PHE A 577 -3.09 -7.67 -7.60
CA PHE A 577 -4.13 -6.66 -7.41
C PHE A 577 -5.57 -7.18 -7.47
N ALA A 578 -5.85 -8.42 -7.11
CA ALA A 578 -7.18 -9.01 -7.20
C ALA A 578 -8.26 -8.18 -6.48
N GLU A 579 -8.01 -7.75 -5.23
CA GLU A 579 -8.93 -6.89 -4.47
C GLU A 579 -9.07 -5.49 -5.09
N GLU A 580 -7.97 -4.88 -5.54
CA GLU A 580 -8.00 -3.58 -6.23
C GLU A 580 -8.76 -3.67 -7.55
N ARG A 581 -8.67 -4.80 -8.26
CA ARG A 581 -9.42 -5.07 -9.49
C ARG A 581 -10.93 -5.11 -9.20
N ARG A 582 -11.36 -5.79 -8.14
CA ARG A 582 -12.76 -5.78 -7.69
C ARG A 582 -13.21 -4.36 -7.29
N LEU A 583 -12.35 -3.64 -6.59
CA LEU A 583 -12.64 -2.27 -6.21
C LEU A 583 -12.83 -1.37 -7.44
N PHE A 584 -11.99 -1.52 -8.46
CA PHE A 584 -12.14 -0.75 -9.70
C PHE A 584 -13.38 -1.16 -10.48
N TYR A 585 -13.73 -2.46 -10.52
CA TYR A 585 -14.99 -2.94 -11.05
C TYR A 585 -16.20 -2.30 -10.33
N VAL A 586 -16.17 -2.23 -9.00
CA VAL A 586 -17.19 -1.52 -8.22
C VAL A 586 -17.29 -0.06 -8.66
N ALA A 587 -16.17 0.64 -8.81
CA ALA A 587 -16.16 2.04 -9.24
C ALA A 587 -16.80 2.21 -10.64
N LEU A 588 -16.43 1.37 -11.60
CA LEU A 588 -16.98 1.40 -12.96
C LEU A 588 -18.50 1.19 -13.00
N THR A 589 -19.01 0.33 -12.12
CA THR A 589 -20.42 -0.11 -12.15
C THR A 589 -21.34 0.70 -11.24
N ARG A 590 -20.87 1.83 -10.65
CA ARG A 590 -21.72 2.72 -9.85
C ARG A 590 -22.59 3.67 -10.68
N THR A 591 -22.29 3.80 -11.96
CA THR A 591 -23.03 4.69 -12.87
C THR A 591 -24.28 4.04 -13.46
N ARG A 592 -25.30 4.86 -13.71
CA ARG A 592 -26.44 4.50 -14.56
C ARG A 592 -26.16 4.81 -16.04
N ASN A 593 -25.38 5.86 -16.32
CA ASN A 593 -25.06 6.31 -17.68
C ASN A 593 -23.57 6.10 -17.98
N LYS A 594 -22.76 7.13 -17.86
CA LYS A 594 -21.34 7.12 -18.24
C LYS A 594 -20.41 7.11 -17.05
N VAL A 595 -19.22 6.57 -17.25
CA VAL A 595 -18.10 6.70 -16.34
C VAL A 595 -16.96 7.48 -17.02
N TYR A 596 -16.45 8.49 -16.34
CA TYR A 596 -15.35 9.35 -16.78
C TYR A 596 -14.10 8.98 -15.99
N LEU A 597 -13.01 8.69 -16.69
CA LEU A 597 -11.75 8.26 -16.12
C LEU A 597 -10.71 9.38 -16.23
N LEU A 598 -10.39 10.03 -15.10
CA LEU A 598 -9.37 11.07 -15.07
C LEU A 598 -7.98 10.41 -14.95
N THR A 599 -7.28 10.35 -16.06
CA THR A 599 -6.01 9.63 -16.23
C THR A 599 -4.89 10.62 -16.50
N PRO A 600 -4.04 10.95 -15.51
CA PRO A 600 -2.86 11.79 -15.72
C PRO A 600 -1.80 11.08 -16.57
N GLU A 601 -0.72 11.80 -16.94
CA GLU A 601 0.37 11.28 -17.78
C GLU A 601 0.96 9.94 -17.27
N ASN A 602 1.10 9.77 -15.94
CA ASN A 602 1.51 8.50 -15.33
C ASN A 602 0.29 7.58 -15.18
N GLU A 603 -0.23 7.14 -16.30
CA GLU A 603 -1.52 6.43 -16.40
C GLU A 603 -1.53 5.11 -15.63
N SER A 604 -2.64 4.84 -14.94
CA SER A 604 -2.94 3.60 -14.22
C SER A 604 -2.78 2.35 -15.09
N LEU A 605 -2.33 1.25 -14.50
CA LEU A 605 -2.30 -0.06 -15.15
C LEU A 605 -3.71 -0.51 -15.57
N PHE A 606 -4.74 -0.21 -14.78
CA PHE A 606 -6.11 -0.59 -15.04
C PHE A 606 -6.74 0.19 -16.20
N THR A 607 -6.43 1.47 -16.32
CA THR A 607 -6.90 2.27 -17.47
C THR A 607 -6.24 1.84 -18.77
N LYS A 608 -4.93 1.54 -18.75
CA LYS A 608 -4.23 0.95 -19.89
C LYS A 608 -4.85 -0.37 -20.33
N GLU A 609 -5.26 -1.19 -19.38
CA GLU A 609 -5.92 -2.47 -19.65
C GLU A 609 -7.29 -2.27 -20.30
N ILE A 610 -8.13 -1.37 -19.76
CA ILE A 610 -9.44 -1.06 -20.34
C ILE A 610 -9.33 -0.54 -21.78
N LYS A 611 -8.37 0.34 -22.04
CA LYS A 611 -8.11 0.86 -23.39
C LYS A 611 -7.81 -0.25 -24.42
N ARG A 612 -7.19 -1.35 -24.01
CA ARG A 612 -6.91 -2.51 -24.88
C ARG A 612 -8.17 -3.28 -25.27
N TYR A 613 -9.23 -3.21 -24.46
CA TYR A 613 -10.45 -3.98 -24.70
C TYR A 613 -11.46 -3.25 -25.59
N SER A 614 -11.24 -1.98 -25.87
CA SER A 614 -12.27 -1.14 -26.43
C SER A 614 -11.73 -0.07 -27.39
N ASN A 615 -12.43 0.12 -28.51
CA ASN A 615 -12.22 1.21 -29.45
C ASN A 615 -12.97 2.47 -28.96
N TYR A 616 -12.82 2.87 -27.70
CA TYR A 616 -13.58 3.97 -27.12
C TYR A 616 -12.95 5.33 -27.43
N LEU A 617 -13.80 6.34 -27.58
CA LEU A 617 -13.40 7.72 -27.76
C LEU A 617 -12.52 8.17 -26.59
N ILE A 618 -11.28 8.50 -26.93
CA ILE A 618 -10.35 9.14 -26.01
C ILE A 618 -10.56 10.65 -26.21
N GLN A 619 -11.22 11.30 -25.25
CA GLN A 619 -11.24 12.75 -25.21
C GLN A 619 -10.11 13.24 -24.32
N GLY A 620 -9.23 14.08 -24.85
CA GLY A 620 -8.14 14.71 -24.15
C GLY A 620 -6.92 14.91 -25.05
N ARG A 621 -6.28 16.05 -24.95
CA ARG A 621 -4.98 16.29 -25.60
C ARG A 621 -3.95 15.43 -24.91
N TYR A 622 -3.56 14.32 -25.52
CA TYR A 622 -2.27 13.73 -25.25
C TYR A 622 -1.22 14.71 -25.77
N GLY A 623 -0.54 15.38 -24.85
CA GLY A 623 0.76 15.93 -25.18
C GLY A 623 1.67 14.73 -25.45
N GLU A 624 1.73 14.28 -26.67
CA GLU A 624 2.82 13.47 -27.18
C GLU A 624 4.07 14.35 -27.23
N SER A 625 4.66 14.65 -26.10
CA SER A 625 6.09 14.73 -26.03
C SER A 625 6.57 13.30 -25.81
N GLU A 626 7.20 12.70 -26.80
CA GLU A 626 7.96 11.45 -26.66
C GLU A 626 9.08 11.67 -25.64
N LEU A 627 8.71 11.64 -24.36
CA LEU A 627 9.67 11.79 -23.28
C LEU A 627 10.45 10.48 -23.18
N VAL A 628 11.73 10.56 -23.49
CA VAL A 628 12.64 9.41 -23.49
C VAL A 628 12.76 8.87 -22.07
N SER A 629 12.31 7.65 -21.85
CA SER A 629 12.44 6.99 -20.56
C SER A 629 13.89 6.67 -20.22
N CYS A 630 14.28 6.82 -18.97
CA CYS A 630 15.61 6.45 -18.52
C CYS A 630 15.79 4.91 -18.63
N PRO A 631 16.75 4.41 -19.43
CA PRO A 631 16.93 2.96 -19.60
C PRO A 631 17.51 2.28 -18.36
N TRP A 632 18.03 3.05 -17.42
CA TRP A 632 18.59 2.56 -16.16
C TRP A 632 17.49 2.25 -15.13
N CYS A 633 16.73 3.26 -14.71
CA CYS A 633 15.66 3.11 -13.73
C CYS A 633 14.29 2.79 -14.35
N LYS A 634 14.17 2.80 -15.69
CA LYS A 634 13.05 2.44 -16.57
C LYS A 634 11.79 3.33 -16.45
N THR A 635 11.66 4.14 -15.42
CA THR A 635 10.49 5.02 -15.21
C THR A 635 10.84 6.49 -15.07
N GLY A 636 12.08 6.84 -14.70
CA GLY A 636 12.57 8.21 -14.77
C GLY A 636 12.65 8.70 -16.22
N ARG A 637 12.42 9.99 -16.42
CA ARG A 637 12.50 10.65 -17.73
C ARG A 637 13.87 11.26 -17.92
N LEU A 638 14.38 11.24 -19.13
CA LEU A 638 15.60 11.95 -19.47
C LEU A 638 15.26 13.41 -19.77
N ILE A 639 15.86 14.32 -19.00
CA ILE A 639 15.64 15.77 -19.11
C ILE A 639 16.97 16.50 -19.31
N ILE A 640 16.93 17.64 -19.99
CA ILE A 640 18.11 18.51 -20.16
C ILE A 640 18.41 19.18 -18.83
N ARG A 641 19.67 19.10 -18.40
CA ARG A 641 20.23 19.79 -17.23
C ARG A 641 21.46 20.58 -17.66
N GLN A 642 21.80 21.60 -16.89
CA GLN A 642 23.05 22.34 -17.06
C GLN A 642 24.00 22.05 -15.88
N ASN A 643 25.26 21.84 -16.23
CA ASN A 643 26.32 21.74 -15.22
C ASN A 643 26.62 23.14 -14.68
N SER A 644 26.45 23.33 -13.36
CA SER A 644 26.59 24.64 -12.69
C SER A 644 28.01 25.23 -12.79
N GLN A 645 29.03 24.40 -12.98
CA GLN A 645 30.45 24.85 -13.06
C GLN A 645 30.89 25.14 -14.50
N THR A 646 30.40 24.37 -15.50
CA THR A 646 30.87 24.48 -16.88
C THR A 646 29.85 25.11 -17.82
N GLY A 647 28.60 25.29 -17.37
CA GLY A 647 27.49 25.79 -18.22
C GLY A 647 27.05 24.84 -19.32
N LYS A 648 27.69 23.66 -19.48
CA LYS A 648 27.36 22.70 -20.53
C LYS A 648 26.05 21.95 -20.22
N SER A 649 25.23 21.82 -21.24
CA SER A 649 24.00 21.01 -21.14
C SER A 649 24.34 19.53 -21.25
N PHE A 650 23.65 18.72 -20.44
CA PHE A 650 23.68 17.26 -20.47
C PHE A 650 22.28 16.71 -20.25
N VAL A 651 22.05 15.46 -20.58
CA VAL A 651 20.80 14.76 -20.30
C VAL A 651 20.96 13.99 -19.00
N GLY A 652 20.11 14.27 -18.03
CA GLY A 652 20.11 13.57 -16.74
C GLY A 652 18.75 12.94 -16.44
N CYS A 653 18.73 11.91 -15.61
CA CYS A 653 17.47 11.32 -15.15
C CYS A 653 16.71 12.29 -14.23
N SER A 654 15.37 12.34 -14.38
CA SER A 654 14.51 13.13 -13.50
C SER A 654 14.58 12.68 -12.04
N HIS A 655 14.96 11.43 -11.79
CA HIS A 655 15.10 10.85 -10.45
C HIS A 655 16.41 11.15 -9.73
N TYR A 656 17.25 12.03 -10.26
CA TYR A 656 18.43 12.45 -9.50
C TYR A 656 18.02 13.09 -8.16
N PRO A 657 18.69 12.77 -7.01
CA PRO A 657 19.95 12.03 -6.88
C PRO A 657 19.82 10.49 -6.80
N HIS A 658 18.63 9.92 -6.72
CA HIS A 658 18.43 8.46 -6.55
C HIS A 658 18.83 7.65 -7.80
N CYS A 659 18.66 8.23 -8.98
CA CYS A 659 19.19 7.70 -10.23
C CYS A 659 20.21 8.70 -10.81
N SER A 660 21.47 8.38 -10.71
CA SER A 660 22.57 9.24 -11.17
C SER A 660 22.86 9.16 -12.68
N GLN A 661 22.00 8.47 -13.44
CA GLN A 661 22.26 8.28 -14.87
C GLN A 661 22.23 9.60 -15.64
N SER A 662 23.30 9.84 -16.38
CA SER A 662 23.46 11.03 -17.22
C SER A 662 24.17 10.72 -18.54
N TYR A 663 23.91 11.53 -19.54
CA TYR A 663 24.48 11.41 -20.90
C TYR A 663 24.87 12.78 -21.38
N ASN A 664 26.08 12.90 -21.94
CA ASN A 664 26.60 14.17 -22.45
C ASN A 664 26.04 14.57 -23.84
N ASN A 665 25.30 13.67 -24.50
CA ASN A 665 24.71 13.92 -25.80
C ASN A 665 23.20 14.19 -25.69
N VAL A 666 22.80 15.44 -25.97
CA VAL A 666 21.38 15.87 -25.89
C VAL A 666 20.55 15.37 -27.07
N GLU A 667 21.17 14.92 -28.19
CA GLU A 667 20.45 14.36 -29.34
C GLU A 667 19.68 13.07 -29.00
N ILE A 668 20.01 12.41 -27.88
CA ILE A 668 19.30 11.24 -27.36
C ILE A 668 17.81 11.54 -27.18
N LEU A 669 17.44 12.78 -26.84
CA LEU A 669 16.05 13.17 -26.63
C LEU A 669 15.24 13.28 -27.92
N SER A 670 15.92 13.57 -29.06
CA SER A 670 15.26 13.67 -30.37
C SER A 670 15.26 12.37 -31.16
N LYS A 671 16.24 11.50 -30.93
CA LYS A 671 16.38 10.19 -31.60
C LYS A 671 16.91 9.12 -30.65
N PRO A 672 16.06 8.61 -29.76
CA PRO A 672 16.45 7.62 -28.74
C PRO A 672 16.65 6.25 -29.39
N ILE A 673 17.88 5.86 -29.71
CA ILE A 673 18.21 4.51 -30.18
C ILE A 673 18.82 3.75 -29.02
N LEU A 674 18.04 2.88 -28.36
CA LEU A 674 18.52 2.07 -27.25
C LEU A 674 19.58 1.08 -27.71
N CYS A 675 20.68 0.97 -26.97
CA CYS A 675 21.74 0.02 -27.29
C CYS A 675 21.24 -1.43 -27.12
N PRO A 676 21.26 -2.27 -28.17
CA PRO A 676 20.74 -3.63 -28.08
C PRO A 676 21.61 -4.56 -27.22
N SER A 677 22.87 -4.20 -27.02
CA SER A 677 23.82 -5.01 -26.24
C SER A 677 23.66 -4.80 -24.72
N CYS A 678 23.70 -3.57 -24.22
CA CYS A 678 23.62 -3.30 -22.78
C CYS A 678 22.21 -2.92 -22.29
N ARG A 679 21.30 -2.54 -23.19
CA ARG A 679 19.92 -2.10 -22.91
C ARG A 679 19.78 -0.99 -21.85
N SER A 680 20.89 -0.31 -21.50
CA SER A 680 20.98 0.77 -20.51
C SER A 680 21.67 2.03 -21.01
N GLY A 681 22.21 2.00 -22.24
CA GLY A 681 22.77 3.14 -22.95
C GLY A 681 22.08 3.38 -24.28
N PHE A 682 22.40 4.50 -24.93
CA PHE A 682 21.92 4.85 -26.26
C PHE A 682 23.01 4.78 -27.28
N LEU A 683 22.66 4.58 -28.54
CA LEU A 683 23.57 4.67 -29.65
C LEU A 683 23.58 6.12 -30.12
N VAL A 684 24.77 6.74 -30.09
CA VAL A 684 25.00 8.13 -30.52
C VAL A 684 26.05 8.20 -31.61
N ARG A 685 25.98 9.21 -32.48
CA ARG A 685 26.97 9.42 -33.52
C ARG A 685 28.34 9.72 -32.92
N ARG A 686 29.35 9.04 -33.44
CA ARG A 686 30.76 9.22 -33.09
C ARG A 686 31.59 9.24 -34.37
N HIS A 687 32.68 9.99 -34.36
CA HIS A 687 33.67 10.00 -35.44
C HIS A 687 34.82 9.05 -35.08
N GLY A 688 35.11 8.12 -35.96
CA GLY A 688 36.22 7.20 -35.83
C GLY A 688 37.21 7.34 -36.98
N ARG A 689 38.31 6.59 -36.94
CA ARG A 689 39.38 6.62 -37.98
C ARG A 689 38.85 6.27 -39.37
N TYR A 690 37.73 5.58 -39.48
CA TYR A 690 37.14 5.09 -40.74
C TYR A 690 35.80 5.74 -41.09
N GLY A 691 35.45 6.86 -40.45
CA GLY A 691 34.21 7.57 -40.69
C GLY A 691 33.27 7.63 -39.49
N GLU A 692 32.04 8.02 -39.76
CA GLU A 692 30.99 8.09 -38.72
C GLU A 692 30.40 6.73 -38.41
N PHE A 693 30.13 6.49 -37.15
CA PHE A 693 29.43 5.28 -36.65
C PHE A 693 28.57 5.62 -35.47
N LEU A 694 27.61 4.73 -35.13
CA LEU A 694 26.86 4.82 -33.90
C LEU A 694 27.56 4.00 -32.83
N GLY A 695 27.94 4.62 -31.73
CA GLY A 695 28.58 3.97 -30.58
C GLY A 695 27.76 4.11 -29.30
N CYS A 696 27.82 3.10 -28.44
CA CYS A 696 27.09 3.11 -27.16
C CYS A 696 27.57 4.24 -26.25
N THR A 697 26.63 4.91 -25.55
CA THR A 697 26.94 5.93 -24.53
C THR A 697 27.66 5.38 -23.31
N ASN A 698 27.50 4.07 -23.04
CA ASN A 698 28.16 3.38 -21.93
C ASN A 698 29.57 2.87 -22.26
N TYR A 699 30.21 3.38 -23.33
CA TYR A 699 31.63 3.09 -23.59
C TYR A 699 32.51 3.70 -22.47
N PRO A 700 33.53 2.98 -21.94
CA PRO A 700 34.12 1.74 -22.45
C PRO A 700 33.51 0.42 -21.98
N GLU A 701 32.55 0.47 -21.05
CA GLU A 701 31.90 -0.74 -20.46
C GLU A 701 31.10 -1.52 -21.52
N CYS A 702 30.42 -0.79 -22.41
CA CYS A 702 29.73 -1.37 -23.56
C CYS A 702 30.38 -0.91 -24.86
N LYS A 703 30.97 -1.85 -25.60
CA LYS A 703 31.70 -1.58 -26.85
C LYS A 703 30.84 -1.75 -28.12
N HIS A 704 29.50 -1.80 -27.96
CA HIS A 704 28.61 -2.00 -29.11
C HIS A 704 28.66 -0.79 -30.08
N THR A 705 28.81 -1.09 -31.35
CA THR A 705 28.82 -0.10 -32.44
C THR A 705 27.98 -0.59 -33.60
N LEU A 706 27.36 0.33 -34.34
CA LEU A 706 26.68 0.10 -35.60
C LEU A 706 27.28 1.03 -36.66
N GLN A 707 27.64 0.48 -37.81
CA GLN A 707 28.08 1.30 -38.96
C GLN A 707 26.85 1.99 -39.58
N LEU A 708 27.00 3.26 -39.92
CA LEU A 708 26.00 3.97 -40.69
C LEU A 708 26.21 3.52 -42.14
N SER A 709 25.26 2.77 -42.68
CA SER A 709 25.20 2.54 -44.15
C SER A 709 24.96 3.88 -44.85
N ASN A 710 25.83 4.24 -45.79
CA ASN A 710 25.71 5.42 -46.64
C ASN A 710 24.38 5.44 -47.40
#